data_b7497687d0401b18934f6b458f00c58e
#
_entry.id   b7497687d0401b18934f6b458f00c58e
#
_cell.length_a   1.000
_cell.length_b   1.000
_cell.length_c   1.000
_cell.angle_alpha   90.00
_cell.angle_beta   90.00
_cell.angle_gamma   90.00
#
_symmetry.space_group_name_H-M   'P 1'
#
loop_
_entity.id
_entity.type
_entity.pdbx_description
1 polymer ?
#
loop_
_entity_poly.entity_id
_entity_poly.type
_entity_poly.pdbx_seq_one_letter_code
_entity_poly.pdbx_strand_id
1 'polypeptide(L)'
;VTGSSGRRREGRESEPQRLNMSRREFASALLLLFVVLMCCGTCGAATADDGEQSSAGSSSVNYFGWRDTKEGETVSLLRVPSLVGMDGDVFAVAEAQCKRGSDCGFDGVASKLLKLTDQKPKEVLDPTQLKTQVLEKSGSIDGSCPSNEVKGNNSLPTTKLHVGGPTTVVRGRDIYMLAGNYSWTYASTGQAAKVLWGLILVKGEVSSEGSGKRIHWNDTYALPWDHFFGETKGSLMRLMGSGGSGVGTEGNSLVFPVEGTKNGEDGKKKTVSLIIYSSDTVSWTLSKGMSADGCSVPSVVEWKGKLMMMTACGDGRRRVYESGDKGDSWTEALGTLSRVWVNPTENGKGFRSGFTTATIRNGDDEKNVMLVTLPVYANEKGNGKGMLHLWLTDNTHIVDIGSVSGDDDVAASSLLYKSAGSGNSNKRLIALYEKKGGGESSLGMVSVRLTAQLKRVKEVLATWKKVDERVSKLCPSPGTAKNPSTGNACSTVRITDGLVGFLSGNFSGNTWRDEYLGVNATVTKGVASGPVDGVTFGGVGAGAQWPVGKPGQNQLYHFANSVFTLVATVSIHEAPESGSVPLLGARMNDDKSTVLLGLSYNNEKKWELLSSGGTNKEHNSKWEPGKTYQVAIVLRNGKQGSAYVDGQRVGDAQFELKNTGSKGISHFYIGGDGGNTGSAASQEVSVTVMNVMLYNRPLSAAEISVLNANKPTIPKILHSKTVAAGATGEDAARKKKGAW
;
A
#
# COMPACT_ATOMS: atom_id res chain seq x y z
N VAL A 1 -20.17 57.85 48.77
CA VAL A 1 -21.61 58.02 48.57
C VAL A 1 -21.91 58.04 47.08
N THR A 2 -22.95 57.28 46.66
CA THR A 2 -23.78 57.33 45.47
C THR A 2 -23.08 56.96 44.15
N GLY A 3 -23.43 55.97 43.40
CA GLY A 3 -24.70 55.41 43.03
C GLY A 3 -25.14 55.88 41.65
N SER A 4 -25.08 55.04 40.61
CA SER A 4 -26.10 54.99 39.57
C SER A 4 -25.85 53.93 38.55
N SER A 5 -26.89 53.17 38.32
CA SER A 5 -27.24 52.23 37.30
C SER A 5 -26.91 52.63 35.84
N GLY A 6 -26.55 51.70 35.02
CA GLY A 6 -26.52 51.94 33.55
C GLY A 6 -26.29 50.69 32.71
N ARG A 7 -27.33 50.02 32.36
CA ARG A 7 -27.61 49.20 31.14
C ARG A 7 -26.44 48.52 30.40
N ARG A 8 -26.48 47.18 30.41
CA ARG A 8 -25.90 46.29 29.42
C ARG A 8 -26.36 46.70 27.99
N ARG A 9 -25.37 46.84 27.12
CA ARG A 9 -25.53 46.71 25.66
C ARG A 9 -24.71 45.53 25.18
N GLU A 10 -25.39 44.58 24.63
CA GLU A 10 -24.81 43.47 23.89
C GLU A 10 -24.02 44.00 22.67
N GLY A 11 -22.73 43.73 22.65
CA GLY A 11 -21.87 43.94 21.49
C GLY A 11 -21.97 42.76 20.55
N ARG A 12 -22.52 42.96 19.36
CA ARG A 12 -22.39 42.07 18.22
C ARG A 12 -20.94 42.01 17.82
N GLU A 13 -20.37 40.81 17.75
CA GLU A 13 -19.12 40.53 17.07
C GLU A 13 -19.33 40.72 15.57
N SER A 14 -18.50 41.59 14.97
CA SER A 14 -18.45 41.83 13.54
C SER A 14 -17.54 40.78 12.89
N GLU A 15 -18.10 40.01 11.95
CA GLU A 15 -17.35 39.20 11.01
C GLU A 15 -16.40 40.05 10.15
N PRO A 16 -15.18 39.56 9.80
CA PRO A 16 -14.31 40.26 8.90
C PRO A 16 -14.85 40.27 7.48
N GLN A 17 -15.07 41.45 6.95
CA GLN A 17 -15.48 41.66 5.55
C GLN A 17 -14.44 41.07 4.58
N ARG A 18 -14.87 40.10 3.78
CA ARG A 18 -14.15 39.69 2.56
C ARG A 18 -14.20 40.85 1.55
N LEU A 19 -13.05 41.36 1.16
CA LEU A 19 -12.88 42.26 0.06
C LEU A 19 -13.34 41.60 -1.26
N ASN A 20 -14.51 41.98 -1.75
CA ASN A 20 -14.97 41.66 -3.10
C ASN A 20 -14.22 42.54 -4.09
N MET A 21 -13.12 42.05 -4.66
CA MET A 21 -12.50 42.69 -5.82
C MET A 21 -13.40 42.49 -7.05
N SER A 22 -13.79 43.58 -7.66
CA SER A 22 -14.71 43.57 -8.79
C SER A 22 -14.02 43.01 -10.05
N ARG A 23 -14.76 42.20 -10.81
CA ARG A 23 -14.33 41.61 -12.10
C ARG A 23 -13.80 42.63 -13.13
N ARG A 24 -14.02 43.94 -12.93
CA ARG A 24 -13.55 45.01 -13.81
C ARG A 24 -12.08 45.35 -13.62
N GLU A 25 -11.53 45.19 -12.42
CA GLU A 25 -10.10 45.48 -12.19
C GLU A 25 -9.19 44.40 -12.76
N PHE A 26 -9.66 43.13 -12.78
CA PHE A 26 -8.91 42.04 -13.41
C PHE A 26 -8.83 42.18 -14.94
N ALA A 27 -9.89 42.67 -15.58
CA ALA A 27 -9.89 42.89 -17.03
C ALA A 27 -8.92 44.05 -17.43
N SER A 28 -8.79 45.09 -16.59
CA SER A 28 -7.88 46.19 -16.84
C SER A 28 -6.40 45.80 -16.71
N ALA A 29 -6.06 44.95 -15.73
CA ALA A 29 -4.70 44.45 -15.56
C ALA A 29 -4.25 43.53 -16.71
N LEU A 30 -5.13 42.68 -17.21
CA LEU A 30 -4.89 41.82 -18.37
C LEU A 30 -4.74 42.62 -19.65
N LEU A 31 -5.52 43.70 -19.84
CA LEU A 31 -5.45 44.57 -21.01
C LEU A 31 -4.16 45.39 -21.02
N LEU A 32 -3.69 45.87 -19.85
CA LEU A 32 -2.40 46.52 -19.69
C LEU A 32 -1.23 45.56 -19.98
N LEU A 33 -1.29 44.32 -19.57
CA LEU A 33 -0.30 43.30 -19.88
C LEU A 33 -0.24 43.00 -21.38
N PHE A 34 -1.39 42.96 -22.07
CA PHE A 34 -1.46 42.76 -23.52
C PHE A 34 -0.93 43.95 -24.30
N VAL A 35 -1.16 45.19 -23.84
CA VAL A 35 -0.64 46.41 -24.49
C VAL A 35 0.88 46.50 -24.32
N VAL A 36 1.41 46.14 -23.18
CA VAL A 36 2.87 46.09 -22.96
C VAL A 36 3.56 45.03 -23.82
N LEU A 37 2.91 43.87 -24.02
CA LEU A 37 3.39 42.79 -24.90
C LEU A 37 3.32 43.19 -26.40
N MET A 38 2.34 43.98 -26.82
CA MET A 38 2.24 44.45 -28.22
C MET A 38 3.18 45.64 -28.53
N CYS A 39 3.55 46.42 -27.54
CA CYS A 39 4.49 47.56 -27.77
C CYS A 39 5.97 47.15 -27.86
N CYS A 40 6.31 45.89 -27.45
CA CYS A 40 7.68 45.39 -27.58
C CYS A 40 7.96 44.62 -28.88
N GLY A 41 7.00 44.57 -29.82
CA GLY A 41 7.06 43.74 -31.03
C GLY A 41 7.43 44.40 -32.33
N THR A 42 7.82 45.71 -32.37
CA THR A 42 8.21 46.36 -33.65
C THR A 42 9.38 47.30 -33.40
N CYS A 43 10.59 46.83 -33.66
CA CYS A 43 11.67 47.63 -34.25
C CYS A 43 12.84 46.78 -34.74
N GLY A 44 13.06 46.76 -36.05
CA GLY A 44 14.32 47.05 -36.72
C GLY A 44 15.34 45.92 -36.88
N ALA A 45 15.42 45.43 -38.10
CA ALA A 45 16.60 44.73 -38.61
C ALA A 45 17.86 45.61 -38.58
N ALA A 46 18.95 45.13 -38.00
CA ALA A 46 20.32 45.56 -38.31
C ALA A 46 21.30 44.42 -38.02
N THR A 47 22.19 44.26 -38.94
CA THR A 47 23.27 43.33 -39.18
C THR A 47 24.17 42.98 -38.01
N ALA A 48 24.50 41.67 -37.97
CA ALA A 48 25.70 40.97 -37.49
C ALA A 48 26.69 41.70 -36.57
N ASP A 49 26.86 41.17 -35.36
CA ASP A 49 28.19 40.80 -34.85
C ASP A 49 28.05 39.77 -33.72
N ASP A 50 29.07 38.92 -33.60
CA ASP A 50 29.12 37.75 -32.73
C ASP A 50 29.02 38.09 -31.25
N GLY A 51 28.02 37.52 -30.56
CA GLY A 51 27.91 37.55 -29.11
C GLY A 51 26.91 36.50 -28.65
N GLU A 52 27.41 35.39 -28.14
CA GLU A 52 26.60 34.32 -27.53
C GLU A 52 25.69 34.87 -26.43
N GLN A 53 24.40 34.92 -26.71
CA GLN A 53 23.38 35.14 -25.72
C GLN A 53 22.43 33.91 -25.72
N SER A 54 22.58 33.09 -24.69
CA SER A 54 21.80 31.87 -24.49
C SER A 54 20.32 32.17 -24.26
N SER A 55 19.51 32.03 -25.28
CA SER A 55 18.05 31.89 -25.14
C SER A 55 17.72 30.50 -24.70
N ALA A 56 17.03 30.35 -23.56
CA ALA A 56 16.50 29.10 -23.04
C ALA A 56 15.36 28.59 -23.93
N GLY A 57 15.71 28.03 -25.08
CA GLY A 57 14.85 27.16 -25.87
C GLY A 57 15.40 25.76 -25.72
N SER A 58 14.54 24.78 -25.43
CA SER A 58 14.81 23.35 -25.44
C SER A 58 15.42 22.95 -26.78
N SER A 59 16.73 23.13 -26.94
CA SER A 59 17.44 22.54 -28.06
C SER A 59 17.62 21.06 -27.76
N SER A 60 16.98 20.21 -28.55
CA SER A 60 17.33 18.80 -28.67
C SER A 60 18.78 18.69 -29.10
N VAL A 61 19.65 18.64 -28.12
CA VAL A 61 21.07 18.45 -28.39
C VAL A 61 21.20 16.95 -28.70
N ASN A 62 21.29 16.58 -29.98
CA ASN A 62 21.48 15.22 -30.47
C ASN A 62 22.87 14.66 -30.11
N TYR A 63 23.21 14.72 -28.81
CA TYR A 63 24.44 14.09 -28.29
C TYR A 63 24.32 12.59 -28.14
N PHE A 64 23.11 12.05 -28.18
CA PHE A 64 22.85 10.63 -27.96
C PHE A 64 21.94 10.08 -29.06
N GLY A 65 22.28 8.92 -29.60
CA GLY A 65 21.49 8.20 -30.59
C GLY A 65 21.23 6.77 -30.18
N TRP A 66 20.01 6.28 -30.46
CA TRP A 66 19.65 4.89 -30.27
C TRP A 66 20.00 4.07 -31.52
N ARG A 67 20.56 2.90 -31.31
CA ARG A 67 20.82 1.91 -32.36
C ARG A 67 20.48 0.49 -31.88
N ASP A 68 20.20 -0.39 -32.81
CA ASP A 68 20.13 -1.83 -32.52
C ASP A 68 21.50 -2.39 -32.16
N THR A 69 21.52 -3.53 -31.45
CA THR A 69 22.75 -4.28 -31.18
C THR A 69 23.45 -4.67 -32.49
N LYS A 70 24.78 -4.51 -32.54
CA LYS A 70 25.64 -4.86 -33.66
C LYS A 70 26.03 -6.34 -33.63
N GLU A 71 26.59 -6.86 -34.73
CA GLU A 71 27.20 -8.19 -34.75
C GLU A 71 28.33 -8.32 -33.73
N GLY A 72 28.36 -9.41 -32.97
CA GLY A 72 29.29 -9.62 -31.86
C GLY A 72 28.86 -9.02 -30.52
N GLU A 73 27.75 -8.30 -30.48
CA GLU A 73 27.12 -7.85 -29.21
C GLU A 73 26.06 -8.85 -28.76
N THR A 74 26.14 -9.28 -27.50
CA THR A 74 25.20 -10.26 -26.94
C THR A 74 24.57 -9.74 -25.65
N VAL A 75 23.29 -10.01 -25.44
CA VAL A 75 22.58 -9.74 -24.19
C VAL A 75 22.84 -10.90 -23.24
N SER A 76 23.47 -10.63 -22.11
CA SER A 76 23.82 -11.64 -21.11
C SER A 76 22.79 -11.75 -19.97
N LEU A 77 22.04 -10.67 -19.69
CA LEU A 77 21.15 -10.61 -18.55
C LEU A 77 20.04 -9.59 -18.79
N LEU A 78 18.82 -9.91 -18.32
CA LEU A 78 17.66 -9.03 -18.29
C LEU A 78 17.27 -8.71 -16.85
N ARG A 79 17.07 -7.42 -16.54
CA ARG A 79 16.65 -6.94 -15.23
C ARG A 79 15.62 -5.82 -15.33
N VAL A 80 15.06 -5.43 -14.21
CA VAL A 80 14.19 -4.25 -14.09
C VAL A 80 12.99 -4.31 -15.03
N PRO A 81 12.01 -5.20 -14.76
CA PRO A 81 10.84 -5.38 -15.61
C PRO A 81 9.96 -4.14 -15.66
N SER A 82 9.49 -3.77 -16.84
CA SER A 82 8.45 -2.78 -17.10
C SER A 82 7.47 -3.30 -18.13
N LEU A 83 6.20 -2.91 -18.02
CA LEU A 83 5.14 -3.28 -18.97
C LEU A 83 4.55 -2.03 -19.61
N VAL A 84 4.49 -2.03 -20.93
CA VAL A 84 3.90 -0.95 -21.74
C VAL A 84 2.68 -1.49 -22.46
N GLY A 85 1.53 -0.85 -22.26
CA GLY A 85 0.30 -1.18 -22.98
C GLY A 85 -0.08 -0.08 -23.96
N MET A 86 -0.18 -0.38 -25.26
CA MET A 86 -0.55 0.57 -26.31
C MET A 86 -1.42 -0.09 -27.38
N ASP A 87 -2.51 0.57 -27.79
CA ASP A 87 -3.41 0.15 -28.88
C ASP A 87 -3.84 -1.33 -28.81
N GLY A 88 -4.10 -1.84 -27.61
CA GLY A 88 -4.48 -3.24 -27.37
C GLY A 88 -3.30 -4.21 -27.28
N ASP A 89 -2.11 -3.81 -27.66
CA ASP A 89 -0.87 -4.58 -27.52
C ASP A 89 -0.22 -4.34 -26.14
N VAL A 90 0.60 -5.30 -25.72
CA VAL A 90 1.39 -5.21 -24.48
C VAL A 90 2.84 -5.59 -24.79
N PHE A 91 3.75 -4.73 -24.39
CA PHE A 91 5.19 -4.94 -24.56
C PHE A 91 5.85 -5.13 -23.19
N ALA A 92 6.73 -6.11 -23.11
CA ALA A 92 7.72 -6.19 -22.05
C ALA A 92 8.88 -5.26 -22.40
N VAL A 93 9.36 -4.51 -21.41
CA VAL A 93 10.56 -3.67 -21.49
C VAL A 93 11.45 -4.05 -20.32
N ALA A 94 12.76 -4.17 -20.55
CA ALA A 94 13.72 -4.55 -19.54
C ALA A 94 15.08 -3.88 -19.77
N GLU A 95 15.80 -3.66 -18.70
CA GLU A 95 17.24 -3.36 -18.75
C GLU A 95 17.98 -4.59 -19.27
N ALA A 96 18.83 -4.40 -20.28
CA ALA A 96 19.64 -5.43 -20.87
C ALA A 96 21.13 -5.19 -20.57
N GLN A 97 21.78 -6.13 -19.89
CA GLN A 97 23.23 -6.14 -19.82
C GLN A 97 23.80 -6.78 -21.10
N CYS A 98 24.58 -6.00 -21.81
CA CYS A 98 25.18 -6.37 -23.09
C CYS A 98 26.68 -6.58 -22.95
N LYS A 99 27.24 -7.41 -23.83
CA LYS A 99 28.68 -7.68 -23.91
C LYS A 99 29.15 -7.62 -25.36
N ARG A 100 30.35 -7.08 -25.56
CA ARG A 100 31.11 -7.20 -26.81
C ARG A 100 32.51 -7.73 -26.47
N GLY A 101 32.78 -9.00 -26.78
CA GLY A 101 34.00 -9.67 -26.31
C GLY A 101 34.06 -9.87 -24.79
N SER A 102 35.26 -10.00 -24.23
CA SER A 102 35.49 -10.20 -22.79
C SER A 102 35.45 -8.89 -21.97
N ASP A 103 35.84 -7.75 -22.56
CA ASP A 103 36.25 -6.57 -21.81
C ASP A 103 35.29 -5.38 -21.95
N CYS A 104 34.28 -5.48 -22.81
CA CYS A 104 33.29 -4.41 -23.01
C CYS A 104 31.91 -4.84 -22.55
N GLY A 105 31.52 -4.44 -21.32
CA GLY A 105 30.16 -4.53 -20.81
C GLY A 105 29.45 -3.18 -20.90
N PHE A 106 28.20 -3.16 -21.34
CA PHE A 106 27.36 -1.96 -21.45
C PHE A 106 25.89 -2.29 -21.25
N ASP A 107 25.09 -1.25 -21.01
CA ASP A 107 23.66 -1.40 -20.77
C ASP A 107 22.85 -0.97 -22.02
N GLY A 108 21.72 -1.65 -22.24
CA GLY A 108 20.74 -1.31 -23.26
C GLY A 108 19.33 -1.51 -22.73
N VAL A 109 18.36 -1.28 -23.60
CA VAL A 109 16.93 -1.51 -23.33
C VAL A 109 16.41 -2.57 -24.31
N ALA A 110 15.97 -3.69 -23.74
CA ALA A 110 15.33 -4.75 -24.50
C ALA A 110 13.82 -4.59 -24.51
N SER A 111 13.16 -4.86 -25.63
CA SER A 111 11.71 -4.84 -25.72
C SER A 111 11.17 -6.02 -26.52
N LYS A 112 9.94 -6.47 -26.20
CA LYS A 112 9.25 -7.56 -26.91
C LYS A 112 7.74 -7.39 -26.83
N LEU A 113 7.06 -7.56 -27.97
CA LEU A 113 5.61 -7.71 -28.03
C LEU A 113 5.20 -9.06 -27.39
N LEU A 114 4.36 -9.01 -26.35
CA LEU A 114 3.85 -10.19 -25.67
C LEU A 114 2.63 -10.78 -26.40
N LYS A 115 2.70 -12.07 -26.74
CA LYS A 115 1.62 -12.82 -27.42
C LYS A 115 0.96 -13.83 -26.48
N LEU A 116 0.55 -13.36 -25.28
CA LEU A 116 -0.07 -14.19 -24.25
C LEU A 116 -1.56 -14.44 -24.56
N THR A 117 -1.98 -15.72 -24.51
CA THR A 117 -3.36 -16.16 -24.64
C THR A 117 -3.78 -17.00 -23.45
N ASP A 118 -5.06 -17.37 -23.35
CA ASP A 118 -5.53 -18.26 -22.27
C ASP A 118 -4.96 -19.69 -22.42
N GLN A 119 -4.65 -20.14 -23.67
CA GLN A 119 -4.00 -21.42 -23.93
C GLN A 119 -2.48 -21.37 -23.69
N LYS A 120 -1.87 -20.20 -23.87
CA LYS A 120 -0.44 -19.95 -23.61
C LYS A 120 -0.29 -18.75 -22.67
N PRO A 121 -0.60 -18.93 -21.39
CA PRO A 121 -0.63 -17.81 -20.43
C PRO A 121 0.76 -17.40 -19.93
N LYS A 122 1.81 -18.19 -20.13
CA LYS A 122 3.18 -17.96 -19.65
C LYS A 122 4.17 -17.95 -20.80
N GLU A 123 5.11 -17.00 -20.78
CA GLU A 123 6.20 -16.89 -21.74
C GLU A 123 7.49 -16.52 -21.02
N VAL A 124 8.54 -17.33 -21.25
CA VAL A 124 9.91 -17.00 -20.82
C VAL A 124 10.56 -16.15 -21.90
N LEU A 125 11.08 -15.01 -21.53
CA LEU A 125 11.75 -14.10 -22.47
C LEU A 125 13.21 -14.52 -22.64
N ASP A 126 13.52 -15.03 -23.83
CA ASP A 126 14.88 -15.39 -24.22
C ASP A 126 15.64 -14.12 -24.64
N PRO A 127 16.75 -13.77 -23.96
CA PRO A 127 17.55 -12.58 -24.29
C PRO A 127 17.97 -12.51 -25.77
N THR A 128 18.18 -13.66 -26.41
CA THR A 128 18.63 -13.73 -27.82
C THR A 128 17.53 -13.38 -28.83
N GLN A 129 16.25 -13.45 -28.42
CA GLN A 129 15.08 -13.17 -29.26
C GLN A 129 14.49 -11.78 -29.05
N LEU A 130 15.08 -10.99 -28.15
CA LEU A 130 14.61 -9.65 -27.83
C LEU A 130 15.24 -8.62 -28.76
N LYS A 131 14.46 -7.61 -29.13
CA LYS A 131 14.99 -6.43 -29.80
C LYS A 131 15.61 -5.50 -28.76
N THR A 132 16.93 -5.39 -28.79
CA THR A 132 17.68 -4.57 -27.85
C THR A 132 18.25 -3.35 -28.54
N GLN A 133 17.98 -2.18 -27.98
CA GLN A 133 18.53 -0.92 -28.43
C GLN A 133 19.54 -0.39 -27.39
N VAL A 134 20.63 0.15 -27.91
CA VAL A 134 21.75 0.70 -27.15
C VAL A 134 21.82 2.19 -27.40
N LEU A 135 22.01 2.97 -26.33
CA LEU A 135 22.20 4.40 -26.43
C LEU A 135 23.69 4.70 -26.54
N GLU A 136 24.10 5.36 -27.64
CA GLU A 136 25.46 5.79 -27.88
C GLU A 136 25.57 7.31 -27.94
N LYS A 137 26.72 7.85 -27.56
CA LYS A 137 27.01 9.27 -27.74
C LYS A 137 27.34 9.54 -29.21
N SER A 138 26.76 10.59 -29.78
CA SER A 138 27.08 11.05 -31.14
C SER A 138 28.57 11.37 -31.27
N GLY A 139 29.23 10.87 -32.32
CA GLY A 139 30.69 11.02 -32.51
C GLY A 139 31.56 10.00 -31.76
N SER A 140 30.99 8.95 -31.19
CA SER A 140 31.76 7.79 -30.68
C SER A 140 32.52 7.13 -31.82
N ILE A 141 33.79 6.78 -31.58
CA ILE A 141 34.64 6.08 -32.57
C ILE A 141 34.06 4.67 -32.76
N ASP A 142 33.88 4.25 -33.99
CA ASP A 142 33.39 2.92 -34.32
C ASP A 142 34.34 1.86 -33.70
N GLY A 143 33.79 0.95 -32.89
CA GLY A 143 34.56 -0.03 -32.15
C GLY A 143 34.82 0.31 -30.68
N SER A 144 34.53 1.53 -30.19
CA SER A 144 34.62 1.85 -28.75
C SER A 144 33.47 1.24 -27.95
N CYS A 145 33.72 0.92 -26.67
CA CYS A 145 32.68 0.42 -25.77
C CYS A 145 31.67 1.53 -25.46
N PRO A 146 30.35 1.32 -25.63
CA PRO A 146 29.33 2.38 -25.45
C PRO A 146 29.31 3.06 -24.08
N SER A 147 29.77 2.33 -23.03
CA SER A 147 29.78 2.82 -21.64
C SER A 147 31.12 3.41 -21.21
N ASN A 148 32.18 3.33 -22.03
CA ASN A 148 33.49 3.78 -21.64
C ASN A 148 33.68 5.29 -21.78
N GLU A 149 34.52 5.83 -20.86
CA GLU A 149 35.02 7.19 -20.89
C GLU A 149 35.67 7.47 -22.26
N VAL A 150 35.07 8.33 -23.04
CA VAL A 150 35.80 8.91 -24.19
C VAL A 150 36.83 9.86 -23.60
N LYS A 151 38.07 9.39 -23.44
CA LYS A 151 39.21 10.23 -23.10
C LYS A 151 39.52 11.13 -24.28
N GLY A 152 38.92 12.30 -24.29
CA GLY A 152 39.34 13.35 -25.21
C GLY A 152 40.75 13.83 -24.85
N ASN A 153 41.53 14.24 -25.85
CA ASN A 153 42.78 15.00 -25.62
C ASN A 153 42.49 16.09 -24.61
N ASN A 154 43.40 16.31 -23.67
CA ASN A 154 43.49 17.13 -22.46
C ASN A 154 42.51 18.33 -22.25
N SER A 155 41.50 18.54 -23.08
CA SER A 155 40.56 19.68 -23.03
C SER A 155 39.09 19.32 -23.32
N LEU A 156 38.74 18.07 -23.59
CA LEU A 156 37.34 17.66 -23.85
C LEU A 156 36.69 16.99 -22.63
N PRO A 157 35.40 17.29 -22.36
CA PRO A 157 34.72 16.73 -21.21
C PRO A 157 34.53 15.19 -21.34
N THR A 158 34.88 14.46 -20.28
CA THR A 158 34.63 13.02 -20.18
C THR A 158 33.17 12.78 -19.84
N THR A 159 32.44 12.07 -20.69
CA THR A 159 31.04 11.73 -20.47
C THR A 159 30.91 10.27 -20.10
N LYS A 160 30.23 9.98 -18.96
CA LYS A 160 29.79 8.65 -18.56
C LYS A 160 28.29 8.53 -18.78
N LEU A 161 27.88 7.48 -19.43
CA LEU A 161 26.48 7.17 -19.73
C LEU A 161 26.10 5.85 -19.04
N HIS A 162 25.00 5.86 -18.32
CA HIS A 162 24.44 4.66 -17.67
C HIS A 162 22.97 4.56 -18.03
N VAL A 163 22.58 3.50 -18.73
CA VAL A 163 21.20 3.22 -19.15
C VAL A 163 20.64 2.15 -18.22
N GLY A 164 20.14 2.54 -17.07
CA GLY A 164 19.63 1.61 -16.07
C GLY A 164 18.29 2.04 -15.50
N GLY A 165 17.56 1.09 -14.91
CA GLY A 165 16.29 1.34 -14.27
C GLY A 165 15.20 1.90 -15.21
N PRO A 166 14.95 1.32 -16.42
CA PRO A 166 13.98 1.84 -17.35
C PRO A 166 12.59 1.89 -16.72
N THR A 167 12.06 3.10 -16.58
CA THR A 167 10.73 3.36 -16.02
C THR A 167 9.88 3.96 -17.13
N THR A 168 8.75 3.34 -17.47
CA THR A 168 7.95 3.74 -18.65
C THR A 168 6.59 4.30 -18.27
N VAL A 169 6.13 5.31 -19.03
CA VAL A 169 4.76 5.87 -18.98
C VAL A 169 4.26 6.09 -20.39
N VAL A 170 2.98 5.83 -20.62
CA VAL A 170 2.32 6.04 -21.92
C VAL A 170 1.43 7.28 -21.86
N ARG A 171 1.52 8.15 -22.88
CA ARG A 171 0.64 9.28 -23.08
C ARG A 171 0.25 9.39 -24.55
N GLY A 172 -1.03 9.15 -24.83
CA GLY A 172 -1.48 9.09 -26.21
C GLY A 172 -0.80 7.94 -26.99
N ARG A 173 -0.06 8.28 -28.03
CA ARG A 173 0.73 7.34 -28.84
C ARG A 173 2.21 7.32 -28.49
N ASP A 174 2.63 8.17 -27.55
CA ASP A 174 4.01 8.28 -27.17
C ASP A 174 4.30 7.44 -25.92
N ILE A 175 5.48 6.84 -25.88
CA ILE A 175 6.01 6.15 -24.71
C ILE A 175 7.16 6.99 -24.17
N TYR A 176 7.05 7.42 -22.94
CA TYR A 176 8.13 8.11 -22.23
C TYR A 176 8.85 7.14 -21.33
N MET A 177 10.18 7.17 -21.34
CA MET A 177 11.02 6.31 -20.53
C MET A 177 12.10 7.12 -19.82
N LEU A 178 12.18 6.99 -18.50
CA LEU A 178 13.33 7.44 -17.75
C LEU A 178 14.38 6.31 -17.83
N ALA A 179 15.47 6.53 -18.60
CA ALA A 179 16.37 5.47 -19.02
C ALA A 179 17.67 5.36 -18.24
N GLY A 180 17.88 6.23 -17.25
CA GLY A 180 19.12 6.25 -16.47
C GLY A 180 19.67 7.64 -16.26
N ASN A 181 20.99 7.75 -16.16
CA ASN A 181 21.66 9.02 -15.93
C ASN A 181 22.96 9.16 -16.76
N TYR A 182 23.39 10.39 -16.88
CA TYR A 182 24.68 10.72 -17.47
C TYR A 182 25.45 11.66 -16.54
N SER A 183 26.77 11.60 -16.64
CA SER A 183 27.64 12.58 -16.00
C SER A 183 28.76 12.99 -16.96
N TRP A 184 29.18 14.27 -16.89
CA TRP A 184 30.35 14.72 -17.64
C TRP A 184 31.24 15.56 -16.74
N THR A 185 32.55 15.41 -16.97
CA THR A 185 33.56 16.16 -16.25
C THR A 185 34.06 17.30 -17.15
N TYR A 186 33.91 18.52 -16.68
CA TYR A 186 34.41 19.71 -17.36
C TYR A 186 35.66 20.21 -16.63
N ALA A 187 36.76 20.26 -17.32
CA ALA A 187 38.01 20.86 -16.82
C ALA A 187 38.26 22.17 -17.58
N SER A 188 38.16 23.30 -16.91
CA SER A 188 38.70 24.57 -17.45
C SER A 188 40.12 24.75 -16.96
N THR A 189 40.97 25.35 -17.82
CA THR A 189 42.37 25.65 -17.50
C THR A 189 42.45 26.43 -16.19
N GLY A 190 43.02 25.83 -15.15
CA GLY A 190 43.29 26.50 -13.86
C GLY A 190 42.21 26.31 -12.76
N GLN A 191 41.11 25.58 -13.01
CA GLN A 191 40.10 25.28 -12.00
C GLN A 191 39.96 23.78 -11.76
N ALA A 192 39.51 23.38 -10.55
CA ALA A 192 39.18 22.01 -10.26
C ALA A 192 38.11 21.48 -11.20
N ALA A 193 38.29 20.26 -11.71
CA ALA A 193 37.33 19.62 -12.62
C ALA A 193 35.94 19.52 -11.97
N LYS A 194 34.92 20.11 -12.62
CA LYS A 194 33.53 20.05 -12.15
C LYS A 194 32.80 18.90 -12.82
N VAL A 195 32.20 18.03 -12.02
CA VAL A 195 31.35 16.94 -12.52
C VAL A 195 29.90 17.43 -12.54
N LEU A 196 29.29 17.39 -13.71
CA LEU A 196 27.88 17.72 -13.92
C LEU A 196 27.09 16.43 -14.11
N TRP A 197 25.85 16.43 -13.65
CA TRP A 197 24.93 15.27 -13.67
C TRP A 197 23.64 15.61 -14.39
N GLY A 198 22.97 14.57 -14.89
CA GLY A 198 21.62 14.70 -15.41
C GLY A 198 20.93 13.35 -15.53
N LEU A 199 19.61 13.40 -15.71
CA LEU A 199 18.80 12.24 -16.04
C LEU A 199 18.62 12.15 -17.56
N ILE A 200 18.36 10.93 -18.05
CA ILE A 200 18.07 10.63 -19.44
C ILE A 200 16.61 10.31 -19.56
N LEU A 201 15.86 11.15 -20.25
CA LEU A 201 14.47 10.92 -20.63
C LEU A 201 14.41 10.59 -22.13
N VAL A 202 13.69 9.55 -22.48
CA VAL A 202 13.57 9.07 -23.85
C VAL A 202 12.11 9.04 -24.26
N LYS A 203 11.83 9.47 -25.48
CA LYS A 203 10.55 9.29 -26.14
C LYS A 203 10.69 8.16 -27.15
N GLY A 204 9.67 7.31 -27.22
CA GLY A 204 9.58 6.22 -28.19
C GLY A 204 8.16 6.06 -28.69
N GLU A 205 8.05 5.29 -29.75
CA GLU A 205 6.79 4.96 -30.40
C GLU A 205 6.76 3.48 -30.83
N VAL A 206 5.55 2.97 -31.08
CA VAL A 206 5.39 1.63 -31.65
C VAL A 206 5.38 1.71 -33.16
N SER A 207 6.35 1.04 -33.79
CA SER A 207 6.43 0.88 -35.27
C SER A 207 6.11 -0.56 -35.67
N SER A 208 5.67 -0.71 -36.91
CA SER A 208 5.48 -2.03 -37.57
C SER A 208 6.66 -2.27 -38.48
N GLU A 209 7.47 -3.29 -38.20
CA GLU A 209 8.59 -3.72 -39.03
C GLU A 209 8.38 -5.17 -39.49
N GLY A 210 8.29 -5.39 -40.79
CA GLY A 210 8.06 -6.70 -41.36
C GLY A 210 6.79 -7.36 -40.81
N SER A 211 6.92 -8.52 -40.17
CA SER A 211 5.81 -9.28 -39.59
C SER A 211 5.52 -8.95 -38.10
N GLY A 212 6.16 -7.93 -37.51
CA GLY A 212 6.06 -7.64 -36.07
C GLY A 212 5.95 -6.16 -35.73
N LYS A 213 5.47 -5.88 -34.50
CA LYS A 213 5.50 -4.56 -33.89
C LYS A 213 6.64 -4.49 -32.89
N ARG A 214 7.32 -3.36 -32.80
CA ARG A 214 8.37 -3.10 -31.81
C ARG A 214 8.28 -1.68 -31.27
N ILE A 215 8.89 -1.45 -30.13
CA ILE A 215 9.12 -0.10 -29.60
C ILE A 215 10.42 0.42 -30.23
N HIS A 216 10.34 1.60 -30.84
CA HIS A 216 11.47 2.39 -31.31
C HIS A 216 11.71 3.53 -30.35
N TRP A 217 12.89 3.61 -29.77
CA TRP A 217 13.35 4.74 -28.96
C TRP A 217 14.01 5.76 -29.88
N ASN A 218 13.47 6.95 -29.95
CA ASN A 218 13.90 7.98 -30.91
C ASN A 218 14.56 9.16 -30.20
N ASP A 219 13.75 10.04 -29.62
CA ASP A 219 14.21 11.31 -29.08
C ASP A 219 14.76 11.12 -27.65
N THR A 220 15.97 11.59 -27.43
CA THR A 220 16.61 11.54 -26.12
C THR A 220 16.81 12.96 -25.60
N TYR A 221 16.26 13.22 -24.41
CA TYR A 221 16.34 14.49 -23.74
C TYR A 221 17.27 14.36 -22.54
N ALA A 222 18.30 15.19 -22.51
CA ALA A 222 19.13 15.35 -21.33
C ALA A 222 18.41 16.28 -20.34
N LEU A 223 18.24 15.84 -19.10
CA LEU A 223 17.71 16.66 -18.00
C LEU A 223 18.85 17.00 -17.05
N PRO A 224 19.56 18.13 -17.27
CA PRO A 224 20.69 18.53 -16.44
C PRO A 224 20.28 18.82 -15.01
N TRP A 225 21.03 18.31 -14.05
CA TRP A 225 20.76 18.48 -12.62
C TRP A 225 20.60 19.95 -12.20
N ASP A 226 21.51 20.79 -12.65
CA ASP A 226 21.54 22.20 -12.25
C ASP A 226 20.38 23.02 -12.78
N HIS A 227 19.82 22.63 -13.90
CA HIS A 227 18.77 23.37 -14.58
C HIS A 227 17.36 23.00 -14.11
N PHE A 228 17.11 21.70 -13.85
CA PHE A 228 15.78 21.18 -13.55
C PHE A 228 15.46 21.09 -12.04
N PHE A 229 16.48 21.04 -11.19
CA PHE A 229 16.30 20.69 -9.78
C PHE A 229 16.72 21.80 -8.80
N GLY A 230 17.05 22.99 -9.29
CA GLY A 230 17.32 24.25 -8.58
C GLY A 230 17.45 24.20 -7.06
N GLU A 231 16.45 24.67 -6.36
CA GLU A 231 16.44 24.82 -4.90
C GLU A 231 16.33 23.47 -4.12
N THR A 232 15.79 22.41 -4.73
CA THR A 232 15.67 21.07 -4.08
C THR A 232 17.02 20.36 -3.95
N LYS A 233 18.08 20.96 -4.50
CA LYS A 233 19.46 20.45 -4.53
C LYS A 233 20.09 20.14 -3.18
N GLY A 234 19.72 20.89 -2.14
CA GLY A 234 20.54 21.04 -0.92
C GLY A 234 21.02 19.77 -0.24
N SER A 235 20.31 18.65 -0.39
CA SER A 235 20.66 17.40 0.27
C SER A 235 20.88 16.22 -0.68
N LEU A 236 20.39 16.28 -1.94
CA LEU A 236 20.46 15.14 -2.87
C LEU A 236 21.76 15.17 -3.68
N MET A 237 22.41 14.00 -3.76
CA MET A 237 23.67 13.80 -4.49
C MET A 237 23.48 13.11 -5.83
N ARG A 238 22.45 12.27 -5.97
CA ARG A 238 22.19 11.45 -7.16
C ARG A 238 20.71 11.10 -7.26
N LEU A 239 20.21 11.01 -8.49
CA LEU A 239 18.90 10.43 -8.82
C LEU A 239 19.04 9.32 -9.85
N MET A 240 18.13 8.33 -9.79
CA MET A 240 17.99 7.26 -10.76
C MET A 240 16.51 6.93 -10.97
N GLY A 241 16.15 6.46 -12.16
CA GLY A 241 14.86 5.82 -12.38
C GLY A 241 14.70 4.59 -11.48
N SER A 242 13.52 4.39 -10.93
CA SER A 242 13.28 3.22 -10.07
C SER A 242 13.05 1.93 -10.88
N GLY A 243 12.80 2.02 -12.18
CA GLY A 243 12.32 0.93 -13.01
C GLY A 243 10.81 0.70 -12.86
N GLY A 244 10.26 -0.23 -13.64
CA GLY A 244 8.84 -0.51 -13.65
C GLY A 244 8.03 0.55 -14.40
N SER A 245 6.79 0.76 -13.97
CA SER A 245 5.89 1.71 -14.63
C SER A 245 5.72 2.97 -13.79
N GLY A 246 5.77 4.13 -14.43
CA GLY A 246 5.23 5.36 -13.89
C GLY A 246 3.71 5.43 -14.10
N VAL A 247 3.11 6.56 -13.83
CA VAL A 247 1.66 6.77 -13.94
C VAL A 247 1.34 8.05 -14.69
N GLY A 248 0.36 7.97 -15.61
CA GLY A 248 -0.34 9.12 -16.14
C GLY A 248 -1.54 9.42 -15.24
N THR A 249 -1.63 10.63 -14.71
CA THR A 249 -2.70 11.02 -13.80
C THR A 249 -3.95 11.49 -14.56
N GLU A 250 -5.11 11.45 -13.89
CA GLU A 250 -6.36 12.04 -14.44
C GLU A 250 -6.20 13.52 -14.77
N GLY A 251 -5.35 14.25 -14.03
CA GLY A 251 -4.94 15.62 -14.32
C GLY A 251 -3.93 15.77 -15.47
N ASN A 252 -3.74 14.72 -16.28
CA ASN A 252 -2.88 14.68 -17.48
C ASN A 252 -1.38 14.92 -17.21
N SER A 253 -0.92 14.71 -15.97
CA SER A 253 0.51 14.74 -15.63
C SER A 253 1.15 13.36 -15.79
N LEU A 254 2.37 13.31 -16.28
CA LEU A 254 3.22 12.13 -16.24
C LEU A 254 4.03 12.13 -14.95
N VAL A 255 4.06 11.01 -14.24
CA VAL A 255 4.77 10.86 -12.96
C VAL A 255 5.71 9.65 -13.03
N PHE A 256 6.98 9.88 -12.78
CA PHE A 256 8.01 8.85 -12.67
C PHE A 256 8.45 8.70 -11.20
N PRO A 257 8.37 7.51 -10.62
CA PRO A 257 9.05 7.22 -9.36
C PRO A 257 10.57 7.20 -9.56
N VAL A 258 11.30 7.85 -8.65
CA VAL A 258 12.77 7.94 -8.69
C VAL A 258 13.37 7.64 -7.34
N GLU A 259 14.58 7.10 -7.36
CA GLU A 259 15.39 6.84 -6.18
C GLU A 259 16.48 7.91 -6.06
N GLY A 260 16.56 8.54 -4.89
CA GLY A 260 17.55 9.55 -4.57
C GLY A 260 18.57 9.06 -3.56
N THR A 261 19.78 9.60 -3.62
CA THR A 261 20.81 9.43 -2.59
C THR A 261 21.10 10.78 -1.96
N LYS A 262 21.07 10.85 -0.63
CA LYS A 262 21.42 12.06 0.15
C LYS A 262 22.43 11.76 1.24
N ASN A 263 23.07 12.79 1.79
CA ASN A 263 23.85 12.65 3.02
C ASN A 263 22.91 12.61 4.22
N GLY A 264 23.08 11.61 5.07
CA GLY A 264 22.40 11.55 6.36
C GLY A 264 23.11 12.46 7.38
N GLU A 265 22.44 12.71 8.51
CA GLU A 265 23.00 13.48 9.63
C GLU A 265 24.24 12.80 10.24
N ASP A 266 24.34 11.49 10.10
CA ASP A 266 25.50 10.66 10.49
C ASP A 266 26.64 10.65 9.48
N GLY A 267 26.59 11.47 8.43
CA GLY A 267 27.55 11.53 7.34
C GLY A 267 27.51 10.34 6.38
N LYS A 268 26.60 9.36 6.59
CA LYS A 268 26.45 8.21 5.71
C LYS A 268 25.47 8.50 4.58
N LYS A 269 25.71 7.90 3.43
CA LYS A 269 24.77 7.98 2.30
C LYS A 269 23.47 7.25 2.64
N LYS A 270 22.34 7.92 2.47
CA LYS A 270 20.98 7.40 2.67
C LYS A 270 20.22 7.40 1.36
N THR A 271 19.49 6.34 1.11
CA THR A 271 18.57 6.23 -0.02
C THR A 271 17.21 6.79 0.37
N VAL A 272 16.55 7.50 -0.54
CA VAL A 272 15.20 8.02 -0.39
C VAL A 272 14.42 7.83 -1.68
N SER A 273 13.11 7.77 -1.56
CA SER A 273 12.17 7.64 -2.68
C SER A 273 11.39 8.94 -2.87
N LEU A 274 11.22 9.37 -4.11
CA LEU A 274 10.51 10.58 -4.50
C LEU A 274 9.98 10.44 -5.93
N ILE A 275 9.43 11.50 -6.49
CA ILE A 275 8.92 11.50 -7.86
C ILE A 275 9.45 12.66 -8.67
N ILE A 276 9.51 12.46 -9.99
CA ILE A 276 9.63 13.53 -10.97
C ILE A 276 8.36 13.53 -11.82
N TYR A 277 7.82 14.70 -12.14
CA TYR A 277 6.58 14.81 -12.89
C TYR A 277 6.60 15.95 -13.90
N SER A 278 5.72 15.84 -14.90
CA SER A 278 5.48 16.86 -15.91
C SER A 278 4.03 16.88 -16.34
N SER A 279 3.47 18.07 -16.56
CA SER A 279 2.12 18.24 -17.10
C SER A 279 2.12 18.51 -18.62
N ASP A 280 3.24 19.00 -19.16
CA ASP A 280 3.40 19.43 -20.56
C ASP A 280 4.38 18.55 -21.37
N THR A 281 5.12 17.65 -20.70
CA THR A 281 6.21 16.83 -21.25
C THR A 281 7.50 17.60 -21.62
N VAL A 282 7.53 18.87 -21.37
CA VAL A 282 8.67 19.77 -21.62
C VAL A 282 9.33 20.20 -20.32
N SER A 283 8.52 20.65 -19.36
CA SER A 283 8.96 21.09 -18.05
C SER A 283 8.85 19.96 -17.04
N TRP A 284 9.96 19.59 -16.42
CA TRP A 284 10.03 18.50 -15.44
C TRP A 284 10.33 19.04 -14.06
N THR A 285 9.56 18.58 -13.07
CA THR A 285 9.67 19.04 -11.68
C THR A 285 9.97 17.84 -10.78
N LEU A 286 10.97 18.00 -9.89
CA LEU A 286 11.24 17.06 -8.81
C LEU A 286 10.36 17.41 -7.60
N SER A 287 9.71 16.43 -6.99
CA SER A 287 8.94 16.64 -5.76
C SER A 287 9.83 17.15 -4.63
N LYS A 288 9.30 18.06 -3.80
CA LYS A 288 10.03 18.59 -2.63
C LYS A 288 10.07 17.55 -1.50
N GLY A 289 8.96 16.83 -1.32
CA GLY A 289 8.83 15.77 -0.33
C GLY A 289 9.51 14.48 -0.79
N MET A 290 9.94 13.68 0.18
CA MET A 290 10.56 12.38 -0.02
C MET A 290 10.15 11.39 1.09
N SER A 291 10.40 10.10 0.87
CA SER A 291 10.22 9.06 1.88
C SER A 291 11.17 9.23 3.07
N ALA A 292 10.97 8.44 4.11
CA ALA A 292 11.97 8.26 5.17
C ALA A 292 13.29 7.72 4.61
N ASP A 293 14.38 7.94 5.34
CA ASP A 293 15.72 7.43 5.03
C ASP A 293 15.76 5.91 4.97
N GLY A 294 16.54 5.37 4.04
CA GLY A 294 16.68 3.94 3.83
C GLY A 294 15.54 3.30 3.04
N CYS A 295 14.67 4.08 2.40
CA CYS A 295 13.60 3.59 1.53
C CYS A 295 14.00 3.70 0.05
N SER A 296 13.84 2.62 -0.71
CA SER A 296 14.30 2.46 -2.09
C SER A 296 13.22 1.85 -2.99
N VAL A 297 13.49 1.75 -4.27
CA VAL A 297 12.69 1.09 -5.32
C VAL A 297 11.20 1.47 -5.27
N PRO A 298 10.85 2.78 -5.35
CA PRO A 298 9.47 3.23 -5.30
C PRO A 298 8.66 2.74 -6.50
N SER A 299 7.38 2.47 -6.25
CA SER A 299 6.33 2.29 -7.24
C SER A 299 5.19 3.25 -6.94
N VAL A 300 4.59 3.88 -7.94
CA VAL A 300 3.58 4.94 -7.76
C VAL A 300 2.32 4.61 -8.52
N VAL A 301 1.18 4.90 -7.93
CA VAL A 301 -0.14 4.88 -8.58
C VAL A 301 -0.96 6.11 -8.19
N GLU A 302 -1.97 6.45 -8.98
CA GLU A 302 -2.99 7.41 -8.59
C GLU A 302 -4.19 6.67 -7.99
N TRP A 303 -4.65 7.15 -6.83
CA TRP A 303 -5.79 6.60 -6.13
C TRP A 303 -6.70 7.72 -5.61
N LYS A 304 -7.90 7.84 -6.18
CA LYS A 304 -8.91 8.85 -5.79
C LYS A 304 -8.33 10.27 -5.73
N GLY A 305 -7.61 10.66 -6.79
CA GLY A 305 -7.01 11.99 -6.93
C GLY A 305 -5.75 12.24 -6.09
N LYS A 306 -5.23 11.22 -5.39
CA LYS A 306 -3.95 11.29 -4.66
C LYS A 306 -2.93 10.36 -5.29
N LEU A 307 -1.66 10.70 -5.17
CA LEU A 307 -0.57 9.77 -5.47
C LEU A 307 -0.32 8.87 -4.25
N MET A 308 -0.15 7.58 -4.51
CA MET A 308 0.30 6.60 -3.53
C MET A 308 1.64 6.02 -3.96
N MET A 309 2.64 6.11 -3.10
CA MET A 309 3.99 5.61 -3.33
C MET A 309 4.32 4.49 -2.38
N MET A 310 4.61 3.29 -2.91
CA MET A 310 5.08 2.13 -2.14
C MET A 310 6.59 2.03 -2.28
N THR A 311 7.29 1.89 -1.16
CA THR A 311 8.75 1.80 -1.10
C THR A 311 9.20 0.60 -0.26
N ALA A 312 10.38 0.07 -0.55
CA ALA A 312 11.05 -0.95 0.26
C ALA A 312 12.03 -0.28 1.23
N CYS A 313 11.81 -0.43 2.54
CA CYS A 313 12.61 0.26 3.54
C CYS A 313 13.52 -0.68 4.33
N GLY A 314 14.62 -0.13 4.85
CA GLY A 314 15.66 -0.88 5.57
C GLY A 314 15.23 -1.45 6.93
N ASP A 315 14.04 -1.07 7.42
CA ASP A 315 13.42 -1.65 8.62
C ASP A 315 12.74 -3.03 8.35
N GLY A 316 12.91 -3.57 7.15
CA GLY A 316 12.35 -4.86 6.75
C GLY A 316 10.87 -4.81 6.37
N ARG A 317 10.30 -3.62 6.18
CA ARG A 317 8.90 -3.41 5.80
C ARG A 317 8.77 -2.55 4.56
N ARG A 318 7.69 -2.77 3.82
CA ARG A 318 7.27 -1.83 2.76
C ARG A 318 6.44 -0.73 3.38
N ARG A 319 6.81 0.51 3.10
CA ARG A 319 6.04 1.68 3.51
C ARG A 319 5.26 2.22 2.33
N VAL A 320 4.05 2.67 2.60
CA VAL A 320 3.18 3.32 1.63
C VAL A 320 2.93 4.76 2.09
N TYR A 321 3.13 5.70 1.19
CA TYR A 321 2.94 7.13 1.42
C TYR A 321 1.86 7.66 0.52
N GLU A 322 1.09 8.65 0.99
CA GLU A 322 0.07 9.38 0.25
C GLU A 322 0.48 10.84 0.06
N SER A 323 0.18 11.38 -1.12
CA SER A 323 0.37 12.80 -1.43
C SER A 323 -0.83 13.33 -2.22
N GLY A 324 -1.37 14.47 -1.80
CA GLY A 324 -2.43 15.21 -2.50
C GLY A 324 -1.90 16.41 -3.30
N ASP A 325 -0.60 16.68 -3.24
CA ASP A 325 0.08 17.89 -3.77
C ASP A 325 1.23 17.54 -4.73
N LYS A 326 1.10 16.47 -5.50
CA LYS A 326 2.11 15.99 -6.46
C LYS A 326 3.48 15.71 -5.83
N GLY A 327 3.49 15.24 -4.58
CA GLY A 327 4.71 14.85 -3.87
C GLY A 327 5.42 16.00 -3.15
N ASP A 328 4.85 17.19 -3.08
CA ASP A 328 5.41 18.28 -2.26
C ASP A 328 5.40 17.93 -0.77
N SER A 329 4.42 17.12 -0.35
CA SER A 329 4.39 16.46 0.96
C SER A 329 3.96 15.00 0.85
N TRP A 330 4.53 14.15 1.72
CA TRP A 330 4.18 12.73 1.83
C TRP A 330 3.78 12.38 3.26
N THR A 331 2.64 11.72 3.42
CA THR A 331 2.17 11.19 4.70
C THR A 331 2.18 9.68 4.65
N GLU A 332 2.77 9.01 5.64
CA GLU A 332 2.76 7.54 5.72
C GLU A 332 1.35 7.03 6.01
N ALA A 333 0.85 6.12 5.17
CA ALA A 333 -0.50 5.54 5.24
C ALA A 333 -0.59 4.46 6.33
N LEU A 334 -0.31 4.83 7.60
CA LEU A 334 -0.27 3.93 8.76
C LEU A 334 -1.63 3.33 9.11
N GLY A 335 -2.72 4.00 8.76
CA GLY A 335 -4.09 3.54 8.99
C GLY A 335 -4.56 2.48 7.98
N THR A 336 -3.81 2.23 6.90
CA THR A 336 -4.23 1.33 5.81
C THR A 336 -3.10 0.42 5.34
N LEU A 337 -2.31 0.84 4.35
CA LEU A 337 -1.43 -0.05 3.57
C LEU A 337 0.03 -0.07 4.01
N SER A 338 0.48 0.94 4.82
CA SER A 338 1.88 0.99 5.19
C SER A 338 2.26 -0.10 6.18
N ARG A 339 3.44 -0.67 5.99
CA ARG A 339 4.09 -1.71 6.82
C ARG A 339 3.36 -3.05 6.88
N VAL A 340 2.40 -3.27 5.98
CA VAL A 340 1.69 -4.55 5.83
C VAL A 340 2.63 -5.65 5.34
N TRP A 341 3.38 -5.37 4.27
CA TRP A 341 4.21 -6.36 3.60
C TRP A 341 5.65 -6.33 4.07
N VAL A 342 6.21 -7.53 4.18
CA VAL A 342 7.63 -7.73 4.49
C VAL A 342 8.48 -7.30 3.30
N ASN A 343 9.64 -6.74 3.60
CA ASN A 343 10.70 -6.49 2.65
C ASN A 343 11.98 -7.14 3.17
N PRO A 344 12.21 -8.43 2.90
CA PRO A 344 13.46 -9.07 3.30
C PRO A 344 14.60 -8.41 2.53
N THR A 345 15.48 -7.80 3.26
CA THR A 345 16.66 -7.13 2.73
C THR A 345 17.86 -8.05 2.79
N GLU A 346 18.20 -8.68 1.69
CA GLU A 346 19.57 -9.13 1.50
C GLU A 346 20.42 -7.91 1.15
N ASN A 347 21.38 -7.56 1.98
CA ASN A 347 22.28 -6.40 1.79
C ASN A 347 21.59 -5.02 1.69
N GLY A 348 20.44 -4.84 2.33
CA GLY A 348 19.77 -3.54 2.41
C GLY A 348 19.05 -3.08 1.14
N LYS A 349 18.98 -3.90 0.09
CA LYS A 349 18.26 -3.57 -1.16
C LYS A 349 16.93 -4.34 -1.22
N GLY A 350 15.83 -3.60 -1.37
CA GLY A 350 14.52 -4.18 -1.62
C GLY A 350 14.32 -4.55 -3.09
N PHE A 351 13.30 -5.38 -3.35
CA PHE A 351 12.88 -5.71 -4.71
C PHE A 351 11.73 -4.79 -5.17
N ARG A 352 11.71 -4.48 -6.47
CA ARG A 352 10.59 -3.73 -7.08
C ARG A 352 9.32 -4.55 -7.07
N SER A 353 8.20 -3.89 -6.80
CA SER A 353 6.86 -4.47 -6.82
C SER A 353 6.06 -3.97 -8.02
N GLY A 354 5.28 -4.84 -8.64
CA GLY A 354 4.21 -4.42 -9.52
C GLY A 354 3.12 -3.75 -8.68
N PHE A 355 2.74 -2.53 -9.03
CA PHE A 355 1.70 -1.77 -8.35
C PHE A 355 0.87 -1.04 -9.40
N THR A 356 -0.43 -1.32 -9.47
CA THR A 356 -1.33 -0.74 -10.47
C THR A 356 -2.73 -0.56 -9.92
N THR A 357 -3.47 0.38 -10.46
CA THR A 357 -4.92 0.52 -10.23
C THR A 357 -5.71 -0.18 -11.31
N ALA A 358 -6.91 -0.62 -10.96
CA ALA A 358 -7.81 -1.30 -11.88
C ALA A 358 -9.26 -0.99 -11.55
N THR A 359 -10.06 -0.71 -12.57
CA THR A 359 -11.51 -0.66 -12.47
C THR A 359 -12.08 -2.01 -12.87
N ILE A 360 -12.50 -2.80 -11.89
CA ILE A 360 -13.01 -4.15 -12.09
C ILE A 360 -14.53 -4.10 -12.23
N ARG A 361 -15.03 -4.65 -13.35
CA ARG A 361 -16.46 -4.85 -13.57
C ARG A 361 -16.86 -6.30 -13.31
N ASN A 362 -17.96 -6.48 -12.58
CA ASN A 362 -18.55 -7.77 -12.31
C ASN A 362 -20.07 -7.68 -12.47
N GLY A 363 -20.57 -8.00 -13.66
CA GLY A 363 -21.93 -7.63 -14.07
C GLY A 363 -22.07 -6.12 -14.20
N ASP A 364 -23.10 -5.55 -13.58
CA ASP A 364 -23.37 -4.10 -13.53
C ASP A 364 -22.54 -3.37 -12.46
N ASP A 365 -21.88 -4.13 -11.56
CA ASP A 365 -21.04 -3.55 -10.52
C ASP A 365 -19.67 -3.17 -11.06
N GLU A 366 -19.22 -1.97 -10.67
CA GLU A 366 -17.91 -1.46 -10.99
C GLU A 366 -17.19 -1.02 -9.69
N LYS A 367 -15.99 -1.53 -9.44
CA LYS A 367 -15.20 -1.17 -8.26
C LYS A 367 -13.75 -0.87 -8.63
N ASN A 368 -13.27 0.28 -8.18
CA ASN A 368 -11.86 0.64 -8.27
C ASN A 368 -11.07 -0.08 -7.19
N VAL A 369 -9.95 -0.66 -7.57
CA VAL A 369 -9.04 -1.41 -6.69
C VAL A 369 -7.59 -1.11 -7.03
N MET A 370 -6.71 -1.40 -6.09
CA MET A 370 -5.27 -1.50 -6.30
C MET A 370 -4.87 -2.97 -6.32
N LEU A 371 -3.96 -3.32 -7.22
CA LEU A 371 -3.36 -4.64 -7.37
C LEU A 371 -1.85 -4.53 -7.17
N VAL A 372 -1.30 -5.42 -6.35
CA VAL A 372 0.11 -5.42 -5.99
C VAL A 372 0.69 -6.81 -6.19
N THR A 373 1.88 -6.92 -6.79
CA THR A 373 2.63 -8.18 -6.82
C THR A 373 3.87 -8.09 -5.95
N LEU A 374 3.99 -9.04 -5.02
CA LEU A 374 5.05 -9.09 -4.02
C LEU A 374 5.48 -10.54 -3.76
N PRO A 375 6.78 -10.80 -3.52
CA PRO A 375 7.24 -12.10 -3.06
C PRO A 375 6.69 -12.43 -1.66
N VAL A 376 6.24 -13.66 -1.48
CA VAL A 376 5.87 -14.28 -0.20
C VAL A 376 6.90 -15.36 0.12
N TYR A 377 7.44 -15.36 1.33
CA TYR A 377 8.49 -16.26 1.77
C TYR A 377 7.94 -17.32 2.71
N ALA A 378 8.38 -18.57 2.54
CA ALA A 378 7.85 -19.71 3.29
C ALA A 378 8.25 -19.70 4.77
N ASN A 379 9.34 -19.06 5.14
CA ASN A 379 9.83 -19.03 6.52
C ASN A 379 9.64 -17.67 7.20
N GLU A 380 9.57 -17.68 8.54
CA GLU A 380 9.30 -16.48 9.36
C GLU A 380 10.40 -15.41 9.26
N LYS A 381 11.61 -15.78 8.83
CA LYS A 381 12.75 -14.85 8.70
C LYS A 381 12.84 -14.18 7.33
N GLY A 382 11.91 -14.52 6.39
CA GLY A 382 11.95 -14.00 5.04
C GLY A 382 13.09 -14.53 4.18
N ASN A 383 13.79 -15.58 4.64
CA ASN A 383 14.84 -16.27 3.90
C ASN A 383 14.25 -17.42 3.09
N GLY A 384 14.85 -17.74 1.94
CA GLY A 384 14.40 -18.80 1.05
C GLY A 384 13.79 -18.27 -0.22
N LYS A 385 13.08 -19.13 -0.96
CA LYS A 385 12.42 -18.75 -2.21
C LYS A 385 11.30 -17.76 -1.95
N GLY A 386 11.30 -16.66 -2.69
CA GLY A 386 10.21 -15.69 -2.74
C GLY A 386 9.24 -16.03 -3.88
N MET A 387 8.11 -16.64 -3.57
CA MET A 387 7.05 -16.89 -4.56
C MET A 387 6.25 -15.60 -4.79
N LEU A 388 6.08 -15.19 -6.03
CA LEU A 388 5.33 -13.98 -6.36
C LEU A 388 3.84 -14.21 -6.15
N HIS A 389 3.21 -13.42 -5.28
CA HIS A 389 1.77 -13.41 -5.06
C HIS A 389 1.14 -12.13 -5.57
N LEU A 390 -0.11 -12.22 -5.99
CA LEU A 390 -0.98 -11.09 -6.28
C LEU A 390 -1.81 -10.73 -5.05
N TRP A 391 -1.80 -9.46 -4.68
CA TRP A 391 -2.59 -8.89 -3.60
C TRP A 391 -3.64 -7.93 -4.15
N LEU A 392 -4.84 -7.99 -3.58
CA LEU A 392 -5.97 -7.11 -3.87
C LEU A 392 -6.23 -6.20 -2.67
N THR A 393 -6.44 -4.91 -2.93
CA THR A 393 -6.90 -3.97 -1.90
C THR A 393 -7.79 -2.86 -2.49
N ASP A 394 -8.75 -2.39 -1.73
CA ASP A 394 -9.54 -1.18 -1.99
C ASP A 394 -9.16 -0.03 -1.03
N ASN A 395 -7.96 -0.10 -0.44
CA ASN A 395 -7.43 0.75 0.63
C ASN A 395 -8.06 0.53 2.02
N THR A 396 -9.04 -0.36 2.15
CA THR A 396 -9.65 -0.79 3.41
C THR A 396 -9.35 -2.25 3.67
N HIS A 397 -9.67 -3.10 2.70
CA HIS A 397 -9.46 -4.55 2.77
C HIS A 397 -8.21 -4.96 2.00
N ILE A 398 -7.53 -6.00 2.48
CA ILE A 398 -6.35 -6.57 1.84
C ILE A 398 -6.49 -8.09 1.80
N VAL A 399 -6.42 -8.68 0.60
CA VAL A 399 -6.54 -10.13 0.41
C VAL A 399 -5.43 -10.65 -0.49
N ASP A 400 -4.82 -11.76 -0.09
CA ASP A 400 -3.93 -12.53 -0.94
C ASP A 400 -4.74 -13.33 -1.97
N ILE A 401 -4.59 -12.98 -3.24
CA ILE A 401 -5.28 -13.65 -4.34
C ILE A 401 -4.60 -14.97 -4.71
N GLY A 402 -3.33 -15.11 -4.39
CA GLY A 402 -2.53 -16.30 -4.58
C GLY A 402 -1.33 -16.14 -5.50
N SER A 403 -0.63 -17.26 -5.72
CA SER A 403 0.63 -17.30 -6.47
C SER A 403 0.45 -16.91 -7.94
N VAL A 404 1.42 -16.17 -8.43
CA VAL A 404 1.61 -15.74 -9.84
C VAL A 404 2.72 -16.53 -10.50
N SER A 405 3.80 -16.81 -9.76
CA SER A 405 5.03 -17.40 -10.30
C SER A 405 5.09 -18.93 -10.21
N GLY A 406 4.13 -19.57 -9.52
CA GLY A 406 4.26 -20.99 -9.15
C GLY A 406 5.45 -21.16 -8.21
N ASP A 407 6.36 -22.09 -8.55
CA ASP A 407 7.55 -22.40 -7.75
C ASP A 407 8.79 -21.56 -8.11
N ASP A 408 8.68 -20.60 -9.02
CA ASP A 408 9.80 -19.73 -9.39
C ASP A 408 10.17 -18.82 -8.20
N ASP A 409 11.47 -18.71 -7.90
CA ASP A 409 12.01 -17.70 -6.99
C ASP A 409 12.11 -16.37 -7.72
N VAL A 410 11.50 -15.33 -7.18
CA VAL A 410 11.30 -14.04 -7.85
C VAL A 410 12.03 -12.91 -7.14
N ALA A 411 12.63 -12.02 -7.93
CA ALA A 411 13.25 -10.79 -7.43
C ALA A 411 12.29 -9.59 -7.62
N ALA A 412 12.23 -9.02 -8.81
CA ALA A 412 11.42 -7.84 -9.13
C ALA A 412 10.24 -8.19 -10.01
N SER A 413 9.19 -7.36 -9.98
CA SER A 413 8.02 -7.53 -10.82
C SER A 413 7.44 -6.21 -11.30
N SER A 414 6.70 -6.27 -12.41
CA SER A 414 5.83 -5.22 -12.95
C SER A 414 4.45 -5.80 -13.21
N LEU A 415 3.41 -4.99 -13.10
CA LEU A 415 2.02 -5.40 -13.24
C LEU A 415 1.27 -4.39 -14.12
N LEU A 416 0.49 -4.90 -15.07
CA LEU A 416 -0.33 -4.08 -15.95
C LEU A 416 -1.75 -4.63 -16.02
N TYR A 417 -2.73 -3.75 -15.76
CA TYR A 417 -4.14 -4.01 -16.05
C TYR A 417 -4.57 -3.14 -17.22
N LYS A 418 -5.04 -3.76 -18.29
CA LYS A 418 -5.46 -3.06 -19.51
C LYS A 418 -6.73 -3.65 -20.10
N SER A 419 -7.58 -2.76 -20.63
CA SER A 419 -8.69 -3.14 -21.49
C SER A 419 -8.20 -3.23 -22.93
N ALA A 420 -8.41 -4.36 -23.59
CA ALA A 420 -8.14 -4.51 -25.01
C ALA A 420 -9.42 -4.17 -25.80
N GLY A 421 -9.52 -2.92 -26.31
CA GLY A 421 -10.66 -2.43 -27.08
C GLY A 421 -11.90 -2.05 -26.25
N SER A 422 -12.98 -1.66 -26.93
CA SER A 422 -14.21 -1.10 -26.34
C SER A 422 -15.15 -2.13 -25.67
N GLY A 423 -14.79 -3.41 -25.59
CA GLY A 423 -15.61 -4.49 -25.04
C GLY A 423 -15.16 -4.96 -23.65
N ASN A 424 -16.10 -5.26 -22.77
CA ASN A 424 -15.85 -5.73 -21.39
C ASN A 424 -15.17 -7.12 -21.33
N SER A 425 -15.18 -7.89 -22.42
CA SER A 425 -14.64 -9.26 -22.51
C SER A 425 -13.13 -9.35 -22.64
N ASN A 426 -12.43 -8.24 -22.90
CA ASN A 426 -11.01 -8.23 -23.27
C ASN A 426 -10.08 -7.60 -22.23
N LYS A 427 -10.52 -7.45 -20.96
CA LYS A 427 -9.64 -6.96 -19.90
C LYS A 427 -8.58 -7.99 -19.56
N ARG A 428 -7.31 -7.57 -19.54
CA ARG A 428 -6.15 -8.42 -19.29
C ARG A 428 -5.38 -7.92 -18.09
N LEU A 429 -5.00 -8.83 -17.21
CA LEU A 429 -4.03 -8.59 -16.14
C LEU A 429 -2.77 -9.38 -16.49
N ILE A 430 -1.63 -8.71 -16.58
CA ILE A 430 -0.36 -9.30 -16.98
C ILE A 430 0.69 -8.92 -15.94
N ALA A 431 1.47 -9.91 -15.49
CA ALA A 431 2.66 -9.73 -14.69
C ALA A 431 3.91 -10.03 -15.52
N LEU A 432 4.96 -9.26 -15.29
CA LEU A 432 6.32 -9.51 -15.77
C LEU A 432 7.24 -9.55 -14.57
N TYR A 433 8.04 -10.60 -14.43
CA TYR A 433 8.90 -10.76 -13.25
C TYR A 433 10.28 -11.31 -13.58
N GLU A 434 11.25 -10.96 -12.73
CA GLU A 434 12.58 -11.54 -12.72
C GLU A 434 12.55 -12.87 -11.97
N LYS A 435 12.95 -13.94 -12.66
CA LYS A 435 13.17 -15.25 -12.08
C LYS A 435 14.65 -15.42 -11.72
N LYS A 436 14.93 -15.67 -10.45
CA LYS A 436 16.29 -15.98 -10.00
C LYS A 436 16.71 -17.36 -10.54
N GLY A 437 17.92 -17.44 -11.10
CA GLY A 437 18.50 -18.69 -11.56
C GLY A 437 19.24 -19.44 -10.46
N GLY A 438 19.73 -20.65 -10.75
CA GLY A 438 20.48 -21.47 -9.80
C GLY A 438 21.92 -21.02 -9.48
N GLY A 439 22.36 -19.84 -9.95
CA GLY A 439 23.64 -19.21 -9.66
C GLY A 439 23.48 -17.69 -9.52
N GLU A 440 24.42 -17.03 -8.81
CA GLU A 440 24.34 -15.61 -8.44
C GLU A 440 24.20 -14.62 -9.62
N SER A 441 24.39 -15.06 -10.88
CA SER A 441 24.44 -14.20 -12.06
C SER A 441 23.37 -14.48 -13.12
N SER A 442 22.45 -15.45 -12.95
CA SER A 442 21.45 -15.74 -13.98
C SER A 442 20.06 -15.31 -13.55
N LEU A 443 19.60 -14.15 -14.02
CA LEU A 443 18.21 -13.71 -13.93
C LEU A 443 17.53 -13.94 -15.28
N GLY A 444 16.44 -14.69 -15.29
CA GLY A 444 15.53 -14.81 -16.42
C GLY A 444 14.35 -13.85 -16.28
N MET A 445 13.70 -13.53 -17.37
CA MET A 445 12.48 -12.71 -17.37
C MET A 445 11.29 -13.55 -17.82
N VAL A 446 10.19 -13.46 -17.09
CA VAL A 446 8.98 -14.26 -17.37
C VAL A 446 7.75 -13.37 -17.38
N SER A 447 6.93 -13.48 -18.40
CA SER A 447 5.61 -12.83 -18.50
C SER A 447 4.49 -13.84 -18.26
N VAL A 448 3.44 -13.43 -17.54
CA VAL A 448 2.28 -14.28 -17.22
C VAL A 448 0.98 -13.49 -17.35
N ARG A 449 0.00 -14.07 -18.05
CA ARG A 449 -1.39 -13.59 -18.09
C ARG A 449 -2.15 -14.16 -16.89
N LEU A 450 -2.73 -13.33 -16.07
CA LEU A 450 -3.31 -13.68 -14.79
C LEU A 450 -4.83 -13.87 -14.87
N THR A 451 -5.31 -14.75 -15.75
CA THR A 451 -6.76 -14.98 -15.96
C THR A 451 -7.42 -15.59 -14.75
N ALA A 452 -6.80 -16.60 -14.12
CA ALA A 452 -7.34 -17.25 -12.92
C ALA A 452 -7.37 -16.29 -11.71
N GLN A 453 -6.29 -15.52 -11.53
CA GLN A 453 -6.20 -14.52 -10.47
C GLN A 453 -7.24 -13.39 -10.67
N LEU A 454 -7.46 -12.94 -11.90
CA LEU A 454 -8.49 -11.93 -12.19
C LEU A 454 -9.91 -12.45 -11.92
N LYS A 455 -10.19 -13.74 -12.18
CA LYS A 455 -11.44 -14.39 -11.78
C LYS A 455 -11.58 -14.38 -10.25
N ARG A 456 -10.53 -14.76 -9.53
CA ARG A 456 -10.53 -14.74 -8.06
C ARG A 456 -10.73 -13.33 -7.49
N VAL A 457 -10.13 -12.30 -8.09
CA VAL A 457 -10.38 -10.89 -7.73
C VAL A 457 -11.87 -10.57 -7.79
N LYS A 458 -12.57 -10.94 -8.89
CA LYS A 458 -14.01 -10.71 -9.03
C LYS A 458 -14.84 -11.44 -7.95
N GLU A 459 -14.47 -12.66 -7.60
CA GLU A 459 -15.11 -13.44 -6.54
C GLU A 459 -14.95 -12.79 -5.17
N VAL A 460 -13.75 -12.28 -4.86
CA VAL A 460 -13.46 -11.55 -3.61
C VAL A 460 -14.29 -10.26 -3.55
N LEU A 461 -14.36 -9.48 -4.63
CA LEU A 461 -15.16 -8.26 -4.67
C LEU A 461 -16.65 -8.52 -4.49
N ALA A 462 -17.17 -9.61 -5.08
CA ALA A 462 -18.55 -10.04 -4.86
C ALA A 462 -18.81 -10.45 -3.40
N THR A 463 -17.83 -11.08 -2.75
CA THR A 463 -17.89 -11.43 -1.33
C THR A 463 -17.93 -10.17 -0.47
N TRP A 464 -17.01 -9.22 -0.67
CA TRP A 464 -17.00 -7.95 0.07
C TRP A 464 -18.34 -7.20 -0.04
N LYS A 465 -18.91 -7.12 -1.25
CA LYS A 465 -20.22 -6.50 -1.46
C LYS A 465 -21.32 -7.19 -0.63
N LYS A 466 -21.38 -8.52 -0.63
CA LYS A 466 -22.36 -9.29 0.16
C LYS A 466 -22.19 -9.05 1.66
N VAL A 467 -20.96 -8.95 2.13
CA VAL A 467 -20.67 -8.67 3.55
C VAL A 467 -21.11 -7.25 3.91
N ASP A 468 -20.77 -6.25 3.07
CA ASP A 468 -21.23 -4.87 3.25
C ASP A 468 -22.76 -4.77 3.31
N GLU A 469 -23.46 -5.45 2.41
CA GLU A 469 -24.93 -5.52 2.40
C GLU A 469 -25.49 -6.18 3.68
N ARG A 470 -24.84 -7.22 4.19
CA ARG A 470 -25.21 -7.90 5.44
C ARG A 470 -24.99 -6.99 6.65
N VAL A 471 -23.81 -6.38 6.75
CA VAL A 471 -23.46 -5.46 7.84
C VAL A 471 -24.38 -4.23 7.83
N SER A 472 -24.68 -3.69 6.64
CA SER A 472 -25.59 -2.54 6.50
C SER A 472 -27.00 -2.81 7.02
N LYS A 473 -27.44 -4.08 7.00
CA LYS A 473 -28.75 -4.49 7.59
C LYS A 473 -28.75 -4.45 9.12
N LEU A 474 -27.58 -4.47 9.77
CA LEU A 474 -27.48 -4.23 11.21
C LEU A 474 -27.85 -2.79 11.60
N CYS A 475 -27.94 -1.89 10.61
CA CYS A 475 -28.39 -0.51 10.79
C CYS A 475 -29.44 -0.17 9.70
N PRO A 476 -30.72 -0.56 9.86
CA PRO A 476 -31.74 -0.39 8.85
C PRO A 476 -32.05 1.07 8.56
N SER A 477 -32.30 1.37 7.29
CA SER A 477 -32.72 2.72 6.83
C SER A 477 -34.04 3.17 7.43
N PRO A 478 -34.31 4.49 7.53
CA PRO A 478 -35.43 5.08 8.25
C PRO A 478 -36.86 4.62 7.82
N GLY A 479 -36.98 4.01 6.65
CA GLY A 479 -38.28 3.58 6.10
C GLY A 479 -38.87 2.30 6.69
N THR A 480 -38.13 1.56 7.51
CA THR A 480 -38.55 0.25 8.07
C THR A 480 -38.71 0.23 9.59
N ALA A 481 -38.33 1.32 10.28
CA ALA A 481 -38.37 1.38 11.73
C ALA A 481 -39.77 1.76 12.26
N LYS A 482 -40.31 0.94 13.13
CA LYS A 482 -41.62 1.19 13.81
C LYS A 482 -41.57 2.36 14.82
N ASN A 483 -40.38 2.94 15.11
CA ASN A 483 -40.23 4.09 16.00
C ASN A 483 -39.39 5.20 15.35
N PRO A 484 -39.96 6.41 15.16
CA PRO A 484 -39.29 7.50 14.41
C PRO A 484 -38.12 8.16 15.15
N SER A 485 -37.91 7.90 16.43
CA SER A 485 -36.82 8.52 17.22
C SER A 485 -35.43 7.92 17.03
N THR A 486 -35.31 6.69 16.52
CA THR A 486 -34.03 6.01 16.28
C THR A 486 -33.61 6.00 14.80
N GLY A 487 -34.53 6.33 13.88
CA GLY A 487 -34.29 6.22 12.44
C GLY A 487 -33.32 7.23 11.83
N ASN A 488 -33.14 8.39 12.47
CA ASN A 488 -32.28 9.45 11.91
C ASN A 488 -30.77 9.22 12.14
N ALA A 489 -30.38 8.42 13.13
CA ALA A 489 -28.97 8.21 13.44
C ALA A 489 -28.26 7.30 12.41
N CYS A 490 -28.95 6.28 11.87
CA CYS A 490 -28.37 5.38 10.87
C CYS A 490 -28.26 5.97 9.46
N SER A 491 -29.03 7.02 9.13
CA SER A 491 -28.98 7.65 7.80
C SER A 491 -27.69 8.43 7.54
N THR A 492 -27.00 8.87 8.59
CA THR A 492 -25.77 9.68 8.52
C THR A 492 -24.50 8.87 8.77
N VAL A 493 -24.61 7.64 9.29
CA VAL A 493 -23.48 6.80 9.67
C VAL A 493 -23.38 5.60 8.74
N ARG A 494 -22.28 5.51 7.98
CA ARG A 494 -21.94 4.32 7.21
C ARG A 494 -21.14 3.38 8.10
N ILE A 495 -21.80 2.37 8.69
CA ILE A 495 -21.15 1.42 9.60
C ILE A 495 -20.12 0.50 8.92
N THR A 496 -20.08 0.48 7.59
CA THR A 496 -19.07 -0.25 6.80
C THR A 496 -17.81 0.59 6.54
N ASP A 497 -17.83 1.92 6.80
CA ASP A 497 -16.67 2.76 6.55
C ASP A 497 -15.53 2.40 7.51
N GLY A 498 -14.41 1.95 6.94
CA GLY A 498 -13.23 1.52 7.68
C GLY A 498 -13.38 0.16 8.38
N LEU A 499 -14.45 -0.59 8.14
CA LEU A 499 -14.62 -1.95 8.63
C LEU A 499 -13.73 -2.88 7.81
N VAL A 500 -12.67 -3.41 8.41
CA VAL A 500 -11.65 -4.22 7.75
C VAL A 500 -11.80 -5.71 7.99
N GLY A 501 -12.50 -6.11 9.05
CA GLY A 501 -12.73 -7.50 9.40
C GLY A 501 -14.03 -7.71 10.14
N PHE A 502 -14.70 -8.82 9.88
CA PHE A 502 -15.99 -9.17 10.47
C PHE A 502 -16.04 -10.68 10.78
N LEU A 503 -16.08 -11.03 12.07
CA LEU A 503 -16.27 -12.40 12.53
C LEU A 503 -17.73 -12.60 12.94
N SER A 504 -18.42 -13.52 12.27
CA SER A 504 -19.82 -13.85 12.54
C SER A 504 -19.99 -15.37 12.79
N GLY A 505 -20.98 -16.03 12.22
CA GLY A 505 -21.22 -17.46 12.37
C GLY A 505 -20.29 -18.39 11.56
N ASN A 506 -19.34 -17.88 10.81
CA ASN A 506 -18.45 -18.66 9.93
C ASN A 506 -17.32 -19.32 10.72
N PHE A 507 -17.66 -20.33 11.52
CA PHE A 507 -16.75 -21.07 12.38
C PHE A 507 -16.66 -22.53 11.98
N SER A 508 -15.46 -23.07 11.85
CA SER A 508 -15.21 -24.49 11.50
C SER A 508 -13.90 -24.98 12.12
N GLY A 509 -13.96 -26.09 12.83
CA GLY A 509 -12.83 -26.66 13.58
C GLY A 509 -12.40 -25.69 14.70
N ASN A 510 -11.19 -25.17 14.64
CA ASN A 510 -10.67 -24.14 15.54
C ASN A 510 -10.50 -22.77 14.85
N THR A 511 -11.07 -22.60 13.64
CA THR A 511 -10.91 -21.39 12.84
C THR A 511 -12.21 -20.61 12.78
N TRP A 512 -12.18 -19.37 13.27
CA TRP A 512 -13.25 -18.40 13.11
C TRP A 512 -12.89 -17.49 11.94
N ARG A 513 -13.63 -17.67 10.83
CA ARG A 513 -13.27 -17.06 9.55
C ARG A 513 -13.73 -15.62 9.47
N ASP A 514 -12.84 -14.76 8.95
CA ASP A 514 -13.19 -13.40 8.58
C ASP A 514 -14.05 -13.40 7.31
N GLU A 515 -15.20 -12.76 7.37
CA GLU A 515 -16.14 -12.67 6.25
C GLU A 515 -15.59 -11.84 5.07
N TYR A 516 -14.69 -10.88 5.33
CA TYR A 516 -13.99 -10.12 4.31
C TYR A 516 -12.77 -10.84 3.71
N LEU A 517 -12.54 -12.10 4.12
CA LEU A 517 -11.42 -12.93 3.63
C LEU A 517 -10.02 -12.40 3.98
N GLY A 518 -9.91 -11.56 5.00
CA GLY A 518 -8.63 -11.06 5.50
C GLY A 518 -7.94 -12.07 6.43
N VAL A 519 -7.83 -11.73 7.71
CA VAL A 519 -7.18 -12.58 8.73
C VAL A 519 -8.21 -13.33 9.54
N ASN A 520 -8.08 -14.65 9.62
CA ASN A 520 -8.95 -15.47 10.45
C ASN A 520 -8.50 -15.48 11.93
N ALA A 521 -9.44 -15.58 12.86
CA ALA A 521 -9.14 -15.84 14.26
C ALA A 521 -9.02 -17.33 14.53
N THR A 522 -8.24 -17.70 15.55
CA THR A 522 -8.06 -19.07 16.00
C THR A 522 -8.62 -19.21 17.42
N VAL A 523 -9.49 -20.20 17.63
CA VAL A 523 -9.98 -20.57 18.95
C VAL A 523 -8.90 -21.39 19.65
N THR A 524 -8.49 -20.97 20.85
CA THR A 524 -7.32 -21.52 21.54
C THR A 524 -7.62 -22.69 22.44
N LYS A 525 -8.70 -22.62 23.24
CA LYS A 525 -9.14 -23.66 24.16
C LYS A 525 -10.64 -23.54 24.40
N GLY A 526 -11.22 -24.57 25.01
CA GLY A 526 -12.64 -24.61 25.36
C GLY A 526 -13.54 -25.15 24.25
N VAL A 527 -14.80 -25.37 24.59
CA VAL A 527 -15.81 -25.84 23.63
C VAL A 527 -16.36 -24.60 22.93
N ALA A 528 -16.16 -24.53 21.62
CA ALA A 528 -16.79 -23.53 20.78
C ALA A 528 -18.00 -24.25 20.11
N SER A 529 -19.21 -23.85 20.49
CA SER A 529 -20.45 -24.21 19.81
C SER A 529 -21.19 -22.90 19.47
N GLY A 530 -21.73 -22.79 18.29
CA GLY A 530 -22.26 -21.48 17.88
C GLY A 530 -23.79 -21.45 17.81
N PRO A 531 -24.43 -20.34 18.24
CA PRO A 531 -25.62 -19.83 17.59
C PRO A 531 -25.28 -19.42 16.17
N VAL A 532 -26.28 -19.23 15.32
CA VAL A 532 -26.12 -18.99 13.86
C VAL A 532 -25.13 -17.88 13.47
N ASP A 533 -24.88 -16.90 14.33
CA ASP A 533 -24.05 -15.73 14.04
C ASP A 533 -22.94 -15.44 15.07
N GLY A 534 -22.47 -16.45 15.83
CA GLY A 534 -21.44 -16.25 16.85
C GLY A 534 -20.78 -17.52 17.36
N VAL A 535 -19.98 -17.37 18.42
CA VAL A 535 -19.24 -18.44 19.09
C VAL A 535 -19.48 -18.36 20.60
N THR A 536 -19.80 -19.49 21.22
CA THR A 536 -19.87 -19.63 22.67
C THR A 536 -18.59 -20.26 23.17
N PHE A 537 -17.94 -19.60 24.11
CA PHE A 537 -16.73 -20.04 24.78
C PHE A 537 -17.08 -20.57 26.15
N GLY A 538 -16.62 -21.79 26.47
CA GLY A 538 -16.82 -22.43 27.76
C GLY A 538 -15.57 -23.16 28.25
N GLY A 539 -15.27 -23.03 29.56
CA GLY A 539 -14.17 -23.71 30.22
C GLY A 539 -12.92 -22.89 30.44
N VAL A 540 -11.97 -23.51 31.09
CA VAL A 540 -10.72 -22.84 31.51
C VAL A 540 -9.84 -22.47 30.34
N GLY A 541 -9.49 -21.16 30.23
CA GLY A 541 -8.64 -20.64 29.16
C GLY A 541 -9.30 -20.64 27.79
N ALA A 542 -10.63 -20.68 27.72
CA ALA A 542 -11.36 -20.53 26.48
C ALA A 542 -11.20 -19.13 25.91
N GLY A 543 -11.26 -19.00 24.57
CA GLY A 543 -11.18 -17.73 23.87
C GLY A 543 -10.69 -17.89 22.45
N ALA A 544 -10.68 -16.79 21.71
CA ALA A 544 -10.12 -16.73 20.37
C ALA A 544 -9.02 -15.65 20.28
N GLN A 545 -8.03 -15.91 19.45
CA GLN A 545 -6.97 -14.98 19.09
C GLN A 545 -7.13 -14.55 17.63
N TRP A 546 -7.25 -13.26 17.39
CA TRP A 546 -7.30 -12.67 16.06
C TRP A 546 -5.97 -12.00 15.76
N PRO A 547 -5.09 -12.60 14.97
CA PRO A 547 -3.74 -12.10 14.79
C PRO A 547 -3.69 -10.73 14.06
N VAL A 548 -2.83 -9.83 14.53
CA VAL A 548 -2.44 -8.63 13.79
C VAL A 548 -1.29 -8.98 12.83
N GLY A 549 -0.43 -9.88 13.24
CA GLY A 549 0.67 -10.46 12.48
C GLY A 549 1.90 -10.74 13.35
N LYS A 550 2.80 -11.56 12.83
CA LYS A 550 4.07 -11.88 13.50
C LYS A 550 5.21 -11.06 12.90
N PRO A 551 6.26 -10.73 13.67
CA PRO A 551 7.50 -10.16 13.13
C PRO A 551 8.07 -11.05 12.01
N GLY A 552 8.58 -10.42 10.95
CA GLY A 552 9.14 -11.16 9.80
C GLY A 552 8.13 -11.68 8.79
N GLN A 553 6.82 -11.57 9.06
CA GLN A 553 5.74 -11.96 8.14
C GLN A 553 4.86 -10.78 7.73
N ASN A 554 4.02 -10.97 6.70
CA ASN A 554 3.04 -9.98 6.30
C ASN A 554 2.01 -9.75 7.43
N GLN A 555 1.73 -8.48 7.72
CA GLN A 555 0.87 -8.06 8.82
C GLN A 555 -0.29 -7.24 8.28
N LEU A 556 -1.36 -7.92 7.83
CA LEU A 556 -2.50 -7.27 7.18
C LEU A 556 -3.16 -6.22 8.07
N TYR A 557 -3.13 -6.42 9.39
CA TYR A 557 -3.71 -5.52 10.37
C TYR A 557 -2.67 -4.67 11.10
N HIS A 558 -1.54 -4.35 10.45
CA HIS A 558 -0.49 -3.49 11.03
C HIS A 558 -1.03 -2.13 11.48
N PHE A 559 -2.10 -1.61 10.85
CA PHE A 559 -2.78 -0.37 11.22
C PHE A 559 -3.18 -0.33 12.70
N ALA A 560 -3.46 -1.49 13.31
CA ALA A 560 -3.86 -1.60 14.71
C ALA A 560 -2.83 -1.03 15.69
N ASN A 561 -1.55 -0.93 15.29
CA ASN A 561 -0.51 -0.27 16.09
C ASN A 561 -0.70 1.26 16.20
N SER A 562 -1.47 1.84 15.29
CA SER A 562 -1.71 3.28 15.24
C SER A 562 -3.13 3.64 15.62
N VAL A 563 -4.11 2.88 15.12
CA VAL A 563 -5.53 3.19 15.28
C VAL A 563 -6.37 1.95 15.06
N PHE A 564 -7.35 1.71 15.91
CA PHE A 564 -8.40 0.71 15.66
C PHE A 564 -9.63 0.97 16.52
N THR A 565 -10.76 0.37 16.12
CA THR A 565 -11.91 0.11 16.97
C THR A 565 -12.26 -1.37 16.82
N LEU A 566 -12.37 -2.07 17.93
CA LEU A 566 -12.86 -3.45 18.00
C LEU A 566 -14.18 -3.45 18.74
N VAL A 567 -15.24 -3.92 18.10
CA VAL A 567 -16.62 -3.98 18.65
C VAL A 567 -17.08 -5.44 18.66
N ALA A 568 -17.78 -5.84 19.71
CA ALA A 568 -18.42 -7.15 19.79
C ALA A 568 -19.74 -7.07 20.51
N THR A 569 -20.67 -7.98 20.19
CA THR A 569 -21.89 -8.24 20.96
C THR A 569 -21.67 -9.48 21.83
N VAL A 570 -21.88 -9.35 23.13
CA VAL A 570 -21.52 -10.38 24.11
C VAL A 570 -22.66 -10.69 25.08
N SER A 571 -22.72 -11.94 25.56
CA SER A 571 -23.57 -12.34 26.69
C SER A 571 -22.73 -13.20 27.63
N ILE A 572 -22.60 -12.76 28.88
CA ILE A 572 -21.90 -13.50 29.94
C ILE A 572 -22.94 -14.39 30.62
N HIS A 573 -22.68 -15.69 30.73
CA HIS A 573 -23.64 -16.63 31.28
C HIS A 573 -23.46 -16.86 32.78
N GLU A 574 -22.20 -16.90 33.25
CA GLU A 574 -21.84 -17.16 34.62
C GLU A 574 -20.79 -16.21 35.15
N ALA A 575 -20.85 -15.89 36.44
CA ALA A 575 -19.81 -15.10 37.08
C ALA A 575 -18.60 -16.00 37.38
N PRO A 576 -17.37 -15.49 37.20
CA PRO A 576 -16.19 -16.23 37.65
C PRO A 576 -16.23 -16.45 39.18
N GLU A 577 -15.68 -17.56 39.63
CA GLU A 577 -15.64 -17.89 41.05
C GLU A 577 -14.83 -16.84 41.88
N SER A 578 -13.80 -16.30 41.29
CA SER A 578 -12.95 -15.27 41.89
C SER A 578 -12.29 -14.40 40.85
N GLY A 579 -11.96 -13.15 41.19
CA GLY A 579 -11.17 -12.24 40.34
C GLY A 579 -11.87 -11.78 39.08
N SER A 580 -11.11 -11.63 37.96
CA SER A 580 -11.54 -10.99 36.73
C SER A 580 -11.17 -11.82 35.52
N VAL A 581 -12.09 -11.95 34.55
CA VAL A 581 -11.90 -12.67 33.28
C VAL A 581 -11.73 -11.66 32.15
N PRO A 582 -10.61 -11.69 31.40
CA PRO A 582 -10.45 -10.90 30.19
C PRO A 582 -11.51 -11.27 29.14
N LEU A 583 -12.19 -10.29 28.55
CA LEU A 583 -13.26 -10.51 27.57
C LEU A 583 -12.85 -10.12 26.15
N LEU A 584 -12.33 -8.90 25.99
CA LEU A 584 -11.99 -8.31 24.69
C LEU A 584 -10.78 -7.39 24.85
N GLY A 585 -9.76 -7.53 24.01
CA GLY A 585 -8.60 -6.65 24.12
C GLY A 585 -7.50 -6.91 23.09
N ALA A 586 -6.41 -6.14 23.21
CA ALA A 586 -5.22 -6.23 22.38
C ALA A 586 -3.99 -6.56 23.22
N ARG A 587 -3.20 -7.54 22.79
CA ARG A 587 -1.95 -7.94 23.43
C ARG A 587 -0.73 -7.53 22.63
N MET A 588 0.31 -7.12 23.34
CA MET A 588 1.60 -6.75 22.77
C MET A 588 2.41 -7.99 22.40
N ASN A 589 3.28 -7.82 21.40
CA ASN A 589 4.26 -8.82 21.02
C ASN A 589 5.54 -8.72 21.86
N ASP A 590 5.38 -8.72 23.18
CA ASP A 590 6.47 -8.72 24.16
C ASP A 590 6.54 -10.07 24.88
N ASP A 591 7.65 -10.31 25.60
CA ASP A 591 7.90 -11.58 26.30
C ASP A 591 6.88 -11.88 27.40
N LYS A 592 6.19 -10.83 27.88
CA LYS A 592 5.14 -10.91 28.90
C LYS A 592 3.74 -10.95 28.32
N SER A 593 3.60 -10.83 26.99
CA SER A 593 2.30 -10.72 26.32
C SER A 593 1.36 -9.70 27.00
N THR A 594 1.91 -8.50 27.25
CA THR A 594 1.24 -7.44 28.03
C THR A 594 -0.07 -7.02 27.35
N VAL A 595 -1.13 -6.81 28.15
CA VAL A 595 -2.37 -6.22 27.64
C VAL A 595 -2.14 -4.73 27.38
N LEU A 596 -2.27 -4.31 26.11
CA LEU A 596 -2.20 -2.91 25.73
C LEU A 596 -3.46 -2.17 26.20
N LEU A 597 -4.61 -2.70 25.82
CA LEU A 597 -5.94 -2.17 26.07
C LEU A 597 -6.92 -3.33 26.08
N GLY A 598 -7.81 -3.41 27.07
CA GLY A 598 -8.81 -4.47 27.13
C GLY A 598 -9.93 -4.18 28.10
N LEU A 599 -10.97 -5.00 28.00
CA LEU A 599 -12.13 -5.02 28.87
C LEU A 599 -12.24 -6.40 29.50
N SER A 600 -12.51 -6.46 30.80
CA SER A 600 -12.77 -7.67 31.57
C SER A 600 -14.06 -7.54 32.40
N TYR A 601 -14.52 -8.65 32.95
CA TYR A 601 -15.62 -8.73 33.89
C TYR A 601 -15.21 -9.54 35.12
N ASN A 602 -15.72 -9.16 36.32
CA ASN A 602 -15.32 -9.79 37.55
C ASN A 602 -16.47 -10.52 38.29
N ASN A 603 -16.14 -11.21 39.37
CA ASN A 603 -17.08 -11.94 40.24
C ASN A 603 -18.08 -11.03 40.98
N GLU A 604 -17.78 -9.74 41.13
CA GLU A 604 -18.71 -8.72 41.68
C GLU A 604 -19.71 -8.19 40.64
N LYS A 605 -19.68 -8.79 39.41
CA LYS A 605 -20.48 -8.38 38.26
C LYS A 605 -20.16 -6.96 37.75
N LYS A 606 -18.94 -6.49 37.94
CA LYS A 606 -18.46 -5.21 37.42
C LYS A 606 -17.67 -5.37 36.14
N TRP A 607 -17.68 -4.34 35.31
CA TRP A 607 -16.80 -4.20 34.14
C TRP A 607 -15.49 -3.56 34.58
N GLU A 608 -14.38 -4.05 34.08
CA GLU A 608 -13.06 -3.54 34.36
C GLU A 608 -12.30 -3.21 33.11
N LEU A 609 -11.67 -2.02 33.11
CA LEU A 609 -10.79 -1.57 32.03
C LEU A 609 -9.36 -2.00 32.35
N LEU A 610 -8.75 -2.75 31.43
CA LEU A 610 -7.35 -3.15 31.47
C LEU A 610 -6.51 -2.24 30.59
N SER A 611 -5.38 -1.75 31.09
CA SER A 611 -4.46 -0.93 30.30
C SER A 611 -3.00 -1.17 30.69
N SER A 612 -2.08 -0.95 29.75
CA SER A 612 -0.63 -1.00 29.99
C SER A 612 -0.13 0.03 31.01
N GLY A 613 -0.97 0.97 31.41
CA GLY A 613 -0.71 1.98 32.43
C GLY A 613 -0.91 1.53 33.88
N GLY A 614 -1.45 0.33 34.14
CA GLY A 614 -1.50 -0.31 35.46
C GLY A 614 -2.61 0.14 36.41
N THR A 615 -3.59 0.95 35.99
CA THR A 615 -4.77 1.24 36.78
C THR A 615 -6.00 0.58 36.19
N ASN A 616 -6.50 -0.47 36.85
CA ASN A 616 -7.80 -1.02 36.58
C ASN A 616 -8.87 0.01 36.99
N LYS A 617 -9.69 0.46 36.02
CA LYS A 617 -10.81 1.34 36.31
C LYS A 617 -12.08 0.53 36.22
N GLU A 618 -12.86 0.53 37.28
CA GLU A 618 -14.17 -0.10 37.33
C GLU A 618 -15.23 0.79 36.67
N HIS A 619 -16.25 0.16 36.08
CA HIS A 619 -17.43 0.84 35.58
C HIS A 619 -18.54 0.79 36.61
N ASN A 620 -19.30 1.88 36.73
CA ASN A 620 -20.40 2.00 37.72
C ASN A 620 -21.57 1.05 37.43
N SER A 621 -21.79 0.60 36.18
CA SER A 621 -22.83 -0.35 35.85
C SER A 621 -22.38 -1.79 36.03
N LYS A 622 -23.27 -2.59 36.61
CA LYS A 622 -23.07 -4.04 36.75
C LYS A 622 -23.58 -4.79 35.53
N TRP A 623 -22.90 -5.87 35.18
CA TRP A 623 -23.41 -6.79 34.18
C TRP A 623 -24.36 -7.83 34.81
N GLU A 624 -25.27 -8.40 34.01
CA GLU A 624 -26.26 -9.39 34.40
C GLU A 624 -26.10 -10.67 33.59
N PRO A 625 -26.16 -11.86 34.22
CA PRO A 625 -26.08 -13.14 33.51
C PRO A 625 -27.14 -13.28 32.40
N GLY A 626 -26.71 -13.68 31.21
CA GLY A 626 -27.58 -13.91 30.05
C GLY A 626 -28.16 -12.65 29.41
N LYS A 627 -27.75 -11.45 29.83
CA LYS A 627 -28.09 -10.20 29.16
C LYS A 627 -27.09 -9.89 28.06
N THR A 628 -27.59 -9.38 26.96
CA THR A 628 -26.77 -9.00 25.80
C THR A 628 -26.22 -7.59 25.96
N TYR A 629 -24.92 -7.45 25.79
CA TYR A 629 -24.19 -6.17 25.83
C TYR A 629 -23.43 -5.94 24.52
N GLN A 630 -23.29 -4.68 24.12
CA GLN A 630 -22.31 -4.30 23.14
C GLN A 630 -21.07 -3.77 23.88
N VAL A 631 -19.91 -4.31 23.52
CA VAL A 631 -18.61 -3.86 24.05
C VAL A 631 -17.74 -3.34 22.93
N ALA A 632 -16.95 -2.29 23.21
CA ALA A 632 -16.00 -1.75 22.25
C ALA A 632 -14.73 -1.24 22.93
N ILE A 633 -13.60 -1.41 22.25
CA ILE A 633 -12.32 -0.77 22.61
C ILE A 633 -11.81 0.06 21.44
N VAL A 634 -11.29 1.24 21.72
CA VAL A 634 -10.83 2.21 20.72
C VAL A 634 -9.43 2.66 21.04
N LEU A 635 -8.53 2.56 20.07
CA LEU A 635 -7.18 3.13 20.13
C LEU A 635 -7.09 4.32 19.16
N ARG A 636 -6.52 5.42 19.62
CA ARG A 636 -6.22 6.63 18.83
C ARG A 636 -4.74 6.97 18.92
N ASN A 637 -4.13 7.29 17.77
CA ASN A 637 -2.74 7.78 17.68
C ASN A 637 -1.70 6.86 18.37
N GLY A 638 -1.99 5.56 18.48
CA GLY A 638 -1.14 4.59 19.16
C GLY A 638 -0.95 4.82 20.68
N LYS A 639 -1.60 5.84 21.25
CA LYS A 639 -1.34 6.29 22.62
C LYS A 639 -2.60 6.50 23.46
N GLN A 640 -3.74 6.74 22.86
CA GLN A 640 -4.98 7.07 23.59
C GLN A 640 -5.97 5.92 23.50
N GLY A 641 -6.33 5.34 24.64
CA GLY A 641 -7.29 4.25 24.77
C GLY A 641 -8.63 4.70 25.33
N SER A 642 -9.71 4.01 24.95
CA SER A 642 -11.02 4.09 25.59
C SER A 642 -11.78 2.79 25.41
N ALA A 643 -12.67 2.45 26.36
CA ALA A 643 -13.58 1.31 26.26
C ALA A 643 -15.02 1.75 26.48
N TYR A 644 -15.94 0.99 25.94
CA TYR A 644 -17.39 1.28 26.00
C TYR A 644 -18.16 -0.02 26.26
N VAL A 645 -19.23 0.14 27.05
CA VAL A 645 -20.24 -0.90 27.29
C VAL A 645 -21.60 -0.26 27.03
N ASP A 646 -22.40 -0.86 26.15
CA ASP A 646 -23.71 -0.36 25.72
C ASP A 646 -23.72 1.15 25.34
N GLY A 647 -22.68 1.56 24.60
CA GLY A 647 -22.50 2.93 24.15
C GLY A 647 -21.97 3.90 25.22
N GLN A 648 -21.89 3.47 26.48
CA GLN A 648 -21.36 4.27 27.58
C GLN A 648 -19.87 3.99 27.79
N ARG A 649 -19.08 5.06 27.99
CA ARG A 649 -17.64 4.92 28.22
C ARG A 649 -17.37 4.32 29.61
N VAL A 650 -16.43 3.38 29.67
CA VAL A 650 -15.90 2.83 30.92
C VAL A 650 -14.83 3.80 31.46
N GLY A 651 -15.11 4.43 32.60
CA GLY A 651 -14.27 5.48 33.16
C GLY A 651 -14.52 6.88 32.58
N ASP A 652 -14.05 7.93 33.28
CA ASP A 652 -14.46 9.32 33.01
C ASP A 652 -13.72 10.01 31.88
N ALA A 653 -12.56 9.53 31.46
CA ALA A 653 -11.72 10.16 30.41
C ALA A 653 -11.01 9.16 29.53
N GLN A 654 -10.56 9.61 28.34
CA GLN A 654 -9.53 8.92 27.59
C GLN A 654 -8.27 8.83 28.45
N PHE A 655 -7.60 7.68 28.40
CA PHE A 655 -6.36 7.47 29.15
C PHE A 655 -5.19 7.29 28.19
N GLU A 656 -4.04 7.80 28.60
CA GLU A 656 -2.80 7.59 27.87
C GLU A 656 -2.20 6.23 28.21
N LEU A 657 -1.84 5.49 27.17
CA LEU A 657 -1.13 4.23 27.29
C LEU A 657 0.35 4.49 27.52
N LYS A 658 0.89 3.91 28.59
CA LYS A 658 2.33 4.01 28.87
C LYS A 658 3.09 3.14 27.88
N ASN A 659 4.00 3.78 27.16
CA ASN A 659 5.09 3.21 26.38
C ASN A 659 4.74 1.94 25.57
N THR A 660 4.15 2.14 24.42
CA THR A 660 3.86 1.07 23.46
C THR A 660 5.11 0.55 22.74
N GLY A 661 6.31 0.69 23.28
CA GLY A 661 7.57 0.17 22.79
C GLY A 661 7.65 -0.24 21.31
N SER A 662 8.78 -0.60 20.79
CA SER A 662 9.01 -0.99 19.39
C SER A 662 8.35 -2.32 18.97
N LYS A 663 7.67 -3.05 19.89
CA LYS A 663 7.27 -4.45 19.65
C LYS A 663 5.89 -4.65 19.01
N GLY A 664 5.03 -3.63 18.91
CA GLY A 664 3.70 -3.72 18.25
C GLY A 664 2.70 -4.69 18.90
N ILE A 665 1.45 -4.68 18.37
CA ILE A 665 0.38 -5.59 18.77
C ILE A 665 0.58 -6.95 18.09
N SER A 666 0.46 -8.02 18.87
CA SER A 666 0.49 -9.41 18.41
C SER A 666 -0.88 -9.86 17.90
N HIS A 667 -1.90 -9.74 18.73
CA HIS A 667 -3.26 -10.21 18.42
C HIS A 667 -4.31 -9.51 19.28
N PHE A 668 -5.55 -9.57 18.83
CA PHE A 668 -6.73 -9.30 19.65
C PHE A 668 -7.17 -10.60 20.30
N TYR A 669 -7.54 -10.57 21.60
CA TYR A 669 -8.22 -11.67 22.25
C TYR A 669 -9.72 -11.40 22.36
N ILE A 670 -10.54 -12.44 22.21
CA ILE A 670 -12.01 -12.34 22.11
C ILE A 670 -12.62 -13.48 22.93
N GLY A 671 -13.53 -13.15 23.84
CA GLY A 671 -14.25 -14.13 24.65
C GLY A 671 -13.43 -14.73 25.80
N GLY A 672 -12.15 -14.39 25.86
CA GLY A 672 -11.15 -14.85 26.82
C GLY A 672 -9.77 -14.71 26.24
N ASP A 673 -8.72 -14.79 27.04
CA ASP A 673 -7.32 -14.54 26.62
C ASP A 673 -6.52 -15.80 26.26
N GLY A 674 -7.16 -16.96 26.23
CA GLY A 674 -6.51 -18.24 25.90
C GLY A 674 -5.62 -18.80 27.01
N GLY A 675 -5.71 -18.30 28.25
CA GLY A 675 -4.95 -18.79 29.39
C GLY A 675 -3.49 -18.31 29.42
N ASN A 676 -3.17 -17.20 28.74
CA ASN A 676 -1.82 -16.61 28.66
C ASN A 676 -1.45 -15.74 29.86
N THR A 677 -2.34 -15.58 30.86
CA THR A 677 -1.98 -14.88 32.09
C THR A 677 -1.23 -15.84 33.01
N GLY A 678 0.03 -15.51 33.31
CA GLY A 678 0.87 -16.21 34.30
C GLY A 678 0.38 -16.09 35.75
N SER A 679 -0.87 -15.71 36.01
CA SER A 679 -1.53 -15.74 37.31
C SER A 679 -2.19 -17.11 37.52
N ALA A 680 -1.90 -17.69 38.67
CA ALA A 680 -2.10 -19.09 39.07
C ALA A 680 -3.56 -19.59 39.20
N ALA A 681 -4.55 -18.89 38.67
CA ALA A 681 -5.94 -19.35 38.64
C ALA A 681 -6.47 -19.15 37.23
N SER A 682 -6.41 -20.18 36.40
CA SER A 682 -7.11 -20.25 35.12
C SER A 682 -8.62 -20.24 35.41
N GLN A 683 -9.24 -19.08 35.18
CA GLN A 683 -10.67 -18.90 35.47
C GLN A 683 -11.52 -19.52 34.35
N GLU A 684 -12.64 -20.04 34.73
CA GLU A 684 -13.61 -20.61 33.79
C GLU A 684 -14.32 -19.48 33.04
N VAL A 685 -14.29 -19.57 31.72
CA VAL A 685 -14.99 -18.66 30.80
C VAL A 685 -16.37 -19.22 30.50
N SER A 686 -17.40 -18.40 30.50
CA SER A 686 -18.76 -18.76 30.07
C SER A 686 -19.40 -17.55 29.36
N VAL A 687 -19.11 -17.42 28.06
CA VAL A 687 -19.53 -16.23 27.29
C VAL A 687 -19.86 -16.58 25.85
N THR A 688 -20.94 -16.00 25.32
CA THR A 688 -21.24 -16.01 23.88
C THR A 688 -20.86 -14.67 23.28
N VAL A 689 -20.15 -14.71 22.15
CA VAL A 689 -19.70 -13.54 21.39
C VAL A 689 -20.25 -13.62 19.97
N MET A 690 -20.82 -12.52 19.50
CA MET A 690 -21.39 -12.38 18.15
C MET A 690 -20.91 -11.09 17.49
N ASN A 691 -20.89 -11.07 16.14
CA ASN A 691 -20.67 -9.88 15.33
C ASN A 691 -19.44 -9.07 15.78
N VAL A 692 -18.26 -9.71 15.77
CA VAL A 692 -17.01 -9.00 16.07
C VAL A 692 -16.58 -8.20 14.86
N MET A 693 -16.50 -6.88 15.02
CA MET A 693 -16.19 -5.91 13.96
C MET A 693 -14.88 -5.20 14.27
N LEU A 694 -13.92 -5.23 13.35
CA LEU A 694 -12.65 -4.55 13.45
C LEU A 694 -12.60 -3.41 12.43
N TYR A 695 -12.38 -2.18 12.92
CA TYR A 695 -12.23 -0.97 12.11
C TYR A 695 -10.80 -0.48 12.12
N ASN A 696 -10.30 0.03 10.98
CA ASN A 696 -9.01 0.70 10.85
C ASN A 696 -9.07 2.21 11.17
N ARG A 697 -10.08 2.63 11.88
CA ARG A 697 -10.29 4.01 12.34
C ARG A 697 -10.90 4.05 13.74
N PRO A 698 -10.76 5.17 14.46
CA PRO A 698 -11.45 5.34 15.73
C PRO A 698 -12.92 5.70 15.45
N LEU A 699 -13.86 4.88 15.92
CA LEU A 699 -15.26 5.26 15.93
C LEU A 699 -15.51 6.36 16.96
N SER A 700 -16.40 7.28 16.63
CA SER A 700 -16.94 8.28 17.55
C SER A 700 -17.90 7.64 18.53
N ALA A 701 -18.18 8.31 19.65
CA ALA A 701 -19.17 7.86 20.62
C ALA A 701 -20.59 7.75 19.98
N ALA A 702 -20.91 8.64 19.05
CA ALA A 702 -22.17 8.60 18.29
C ALA A 702 -22.28 7.33 17.44
N GLU A 703 -21.22 6.97 16.71
CA GLU A 703 -21.19 5.74 15.90
C GLU A 703 -21.31 4.48 16.75
N ILE A 704 -20.61 4.44 17.91
CA ILE A 704 -20.71 3.34 18.87
C ILE A 704 -22.13 3.24 19.43
N SER A 705 -22.78 4.36 19.72
CA SER A 705 -24.16 4.39 20.21
C SER A 705 -25.15 3.89 19.15
N VAL A 706 -24.94 4.21 17.88
CA VAL A 706 -25.76 3.69 16.75
C VAL A 706 -25.61 2.16 16.64
N LEU A 707 -24.41 1.65 16.71
CA LEU A 707 -24.16 0.20 16.71
C LEU A 707 -24.82 -0.49 17.92
N ASN A 708 -24.77 0.15 19.09
CA ASN A 708 -25.43 -0.37 20.31
C ASN A 708 -26.94 -0.41 20.16
N ALA A 709 -27.57 0.62 19.62
CA ALA A 709 -29.01 0.68 19.43
C ALA A 709 -29.54 -0.44 18.51
N ASN A 710 -28.70 -0.96 17.63
CA ASN A 710 -29.02 -2.00 16.64
C ASN A 710 -28.38 -3.35 16.94
N LYS A 711 -27.80 -3.54 18.15
CA LYS A 711 -27.18 -4.83 18.48
C LYS A 711 -28.18 -5.98 18.45
N PRO A 712 -27.83 -7.15 17.92
CA PRO A 712 -28.68 -8.34 17.97
C PRO A 712 -28.82 -8.83 19.41
N THR A 713 -29.92 -9.48 19.73
CA THR A 713 -30.12 -10.16 21.01
C THR A 713 -29.53 -11.57 20.95
N ILE A 714 -28.66 -11.91 21.87
CA ILE A 714 -28.15 -13.27 22.04
C ILE A 714 -29.21 -14.10 22.77
N PRO A 715 -29.69 -15.22 22.20
CA PRO A 715 -30.65 -16.08 22.88
C PRO A 715 -30.09 -16.63 24.20
N LYS A 716 -30.89 -16.68 25.24
CA LYS A 716 -30.47 -17.33 26.50
C LYS A 716 -30.25 -18.82 26.25
N ILE A 717 -29.03 -19.28 26.47
CA ILE A 717 -28.73 -20.73 26.44
C ILE A 717 -29.20 -21.31 27.76
N LEU A 718 -30.28 -22.09 27.73
CA LEU A 718 -30.70 -22.89 28.85
C LEU A 718 -29.70 -24.07 28.98
N HIS A 719 -28.71 -23.95 29.87
CA HIS A 719 -27.87 -25.09 30.22
C HIS A 719 -28.74 -26.09 30.97
N SER A 720 -29.19 -27.15 30.28
CA SER A 720 -29.63 -28.36 30.97
C SER A 720 -28.40 -28.95 31.65
N LYS A 721 -28.33 -28.87 32.98
CA LYS A 721 -27.40 -29.65 33.78
C LYS A 721 -27.73 -31.12 33.48
N THR A 722 -26.96 -31.76 32.63
CA THR A 722 -26.93 -33.20 32.54
C THR A 722 -26.29 -33.69 33.83
N VAL A 723 -27.15 -34.05 34.78
CA VAL A 723 -26.77 -34.83 35.96
C VAL A 723 -26.20 -36.15 35.40
N ALA A 724 -24.90 -36.34 35.55
CA ALA A 724 -24.28 -37.63 35.35
C ALA A 724 -24.80 -38.55 36.47
N ALA A 725 -25.88 -39.30 36.16
CA ALA A 725 -26.31 -40.42 36.97
C ALA A 725 -25.24 -41.50 36.82
N GLY A 726 -24.54 -41.79 37.89
CA GLY A 726 -23.66 -42.94 37.98
C GLY A 726 -24.42 -44.21 37.72
N ALA A 727 -23.98 -44.97 36.76
CA ALA A 727 -24.35 -46.36 36.58
C ALA A 727 -23.10 -47.20 36.89
N THR A 728 -23.06 -47.72 38.10
CA THR A 728 -22.34 -48.95 38.45
C THR A 728 -23.11 -50.13 37.92
N GLY A 729 -22.44 -51.15 37.34
CA GLY A 729 -23.02 -52.43 37.07
C GLY A 729 -22.52 -53.12 35.81
N GLU A 730 -21.53 -53.89 35.95
CA GLU A 730 -21.19 -55.22 35.43
C GLU A 730 -22.01 -55.85 34.27
N ASP A 731 -21.17 -56.45 33.41
CA ASP A 731 -21.39 -57.73 32.67
C ASP A 731 -22.14 -57.73 31.34
N ALA A 732 -21.46 -58.16 30.33
CA ALA A 732 -21.55 -59.42 29.60
C ALA A 732 -21.12 -59.28 28.13
N ALA A 733 -20.10 -60.02 27.85
CA ALA A 733 -19.65 -60.35 26.51
C ALA A 733 -20.76 -61.04 25.68
N ARG A 734 -20.90 -60.61 24.37
CA ARG A 734 -21.26 -61.56 23.32
C ARG A 734 -20.83 -61.12 21.93
N LYS A 735 -20.00 -61.99 21.36
CA LYS A 735 -19.62 -62.02 19.95
C LYS A 735 -20.83 -61.99 19.01
N LYS A 736 -20.74 -61.34 17.85
CA LYS A 736 -20.90 -62.02 16.57
C LYS A 736 -20.51 -61.15 15.38
N LYS A 737 -19.80 -61.83 14.54
CA LYS A 737 -19.33 -61.54 13.17
C LYS A 737 -20.44 -61.22 12.17
N GLY A 738 -20.06 -60.63 11.05
CA GLY A 738 -20.70 -60.73 9.74
C GLY A 738 -20.74 -59.34 9.07
N ALA A 739 -19.82 -59.02 8.22
CA ALA A 739 -19.78 -59.18 6.76
C ALA A 739 -20.83 -58.30 6.02
N TRP A 740 -20.46 -57.33 5.39
CA TRP A 740 -20.31 -56.99 3.94
C TRP A 740 -19.93 -55.55 3.79
#